data_c2dda93ac78081c02a2a59383c57131a
#
_entry.id   c2dda93ac78081c02a2a59383c57131a
#
_cell.length_a   1.000
_cell.length_b   1.000
_cell.length_c   1.000
_cell.angle_alpha   90.00
_cell.angle_beta   90.00
_cell.angle_gamma   90.00
#
_symmetry.space_group_name_H-M   'P 1'
#
loop_
_entity.id
_entity.type
_entity.pdbx_description
1 polymer ?
#
loop_
_entity_poly.entity_id
_entity_poly.type
_entity_poly.pdbx_seq_one_letter_code
_entity_poly.pdbx_strand_id
1 'polypeptide(L)'
;MILNCKSICKSYGTDVILDNVSFTVEDHEKVAVVGINGAGKSTLFKILMGEETADSGDAVWSKTARIGYLAQHQSLNSENTIYEEVAAQKAEIFKVEKRIREIEHEMKHESGEKLDSLLSEYNRLTIKFETENGYAANSEITGVLKGLGFTEEEFDRKVNTLSGGQKTRVALSRLLLSYPDIILLDEPTNHLDMNSIAWLETFLMNYKGAVIIIAHDRYFLDRVVSKVVELEAGKSMVYSGNYTEFAEKKNKLRETQIHHFLNQQREIKHQEEVIEKLRSFNREKSIKRAESREKMIDKIERLDKPVEISDKMNIRLEPSIISGNDVLSIKDIKKGFDGNVLFEDVNIELKRGDKMAIIGNNGTGKTTLLKIINGALNADEGEIKFGAKVHVGYYDQEHQVLSMEKTIFDEIQDTYPHMDNTRVRNTLAAFLFTGDDVFKLIKDLSGGERGRVSLAKLMLSEANLLILDEPTNHLDMVSKEILENALINYEGTLLFVSHDRYFINRVATRIEDLTNRHFLNYNGNYDYYLEKKEYVEASFFGTPLSDSSSASGSMAGNSKVNSSIGNAIYTSLSGKGNYIKEEVTDSHRKSSITGSFKDGAGNPVAGAGEIAAGSDALSAKEKWELDKQRAAQERKLKADIAKIEKRIEEIEARDAKIDEELVKEEVFTDPKKLLELNNEKKALESENEELMEKWEELSQSLEDF
;
A
#
# COMPACT_ATOMS: atom_id res chain seq x y z
N MET A 1 24.23 17.82 0.76
CA MET A 1 23.87 16.64 1.59
C MET A 1 23.68 17.09 3.02
N ILE A 2 22.47 16.96 3.54
CA ILE A 2 22.11 17.42 4.89
C ILE A 2 22.11 16.29 5.93
N LEU A 3 21.77 15.05 5.50
CA LEU A 3 21.76 13.84 6.32
C LEU A 3 22.38 12.67 5.58
N ASN A 4 23.21 11.89 6.28
CA ASN A 4 23.74 10.60 5.80
C ASN A 4 23.55 9.54 6.89
N CYS A 5 22.69 8.57 6.62
CA CYS A 5 22.51 7.38 7.42
C CYS A 5 23.31 6.24 6.85
N LYS A 6 24.15 5.60 7.65
CA LYS A 6 25.05 4.53 7.21
C LYS A 6 24.93 3.33 8.14
N SER A 7 24.41 2.23 7.58
CA SER A 7 24.34 0.90 8.21
C SER A 7 23.75 0.92 9.64
N ILE A 8 22.65 1.66 9.83
CA ILE A 8 21.98 1.75 11.12
C ILE A 8 21.31 0.42 11.44
N CYS A 9 21.67 -0.15 12.61
CA CYS A 9 21.02 -1.35 13.16
C CYS A 9 20.46 -1.03 14.54
N LYS A 10 19.30 -1.63 14.85
CA LYS A 10 18.64 -1.53 16.15
C LYS A 10 17.84 -2.78 16.47
N SER A 11 18.03 -3.31 17.68
CA SER A 11 17.30 -4.48 18.17
C SER A 11 16.74 -4.19 19.57
N TYR A 12 15.60 -4.80 19.88
CA TYR A 12 15.06 -4.82 21.23
C TYR A 12 14.96 -6.28 21.71
N GLY A 13 15.86 -6.66 22.63
CA GLY A 13 15.98 -8.06 23.03
C GLY A 13 16.40 -8.96 21.87
N THR A 14 15.53 -9.86 21.45
CA THR A 14 15.75 -10.78 20.32
C THR A 14 15.24 -10.23 18.99
N ASP A 15 14.43 -9.18 19.02
CA ASP A 15 13.74 -8.67 17.84
C ASP A 15 14.58 -7.59 17.13
N VAL A 16 15.02 -7.89 15.93
CA VAL A 16 15.74 -6.95 15.06
C VAL A 16 14.72 -6.05 14.37
N ILE A 17 14.78 -4.74 14.68
CA ILE A 17 13.87 -3.74 14.11
C ILE A 17 14.47 -3.05 12.89
N LEU A 18 15.77 -2.69 12.97
CA LEU A 18 16.51 -2.10 11.86
C LEU A 18 17.76 -2.94 11.61
N ASP A 19 17.99 -3.32 10.35
CA ASP A 19 19.11 -4.13 9.90
C ASP A 19 19.78 -3.46 8.69
N ASN A 20 20.91 -2.80 8.93
CA ASN A 20 21.74 -2.15 7.90
C ASN A 20 20.99 -1.07 7.09
N VAL A 21 20.21 -0.22 7.75
CA VAL A 21 19.48 0.88 7.12
C VAL A 21 20.46 1.97 6.65
N SER A 22 20.43 2.26 5.35
CA SER A 22 21.34 3.23 4.73
C SER A 22 20.62 4.08 3.69
N PHE A 23 20.65 5.41 3.84
CA PHE A 23 20.13 6.37 2.86
C PHE A 23 20.71 7.76 3.09
N THR A 24 20.59 8.61 2.09
CA THR A 24 21.06 10.01 2.15
C THR A 24 19.92 10.97 1.84
N VAL A 25 20.00 12.16 2.42
CA VAL A 25 19.08 13.27 2.12
C VAL A 25 19.90 14.48 1.69
N GLU A 26 19.58 14.98 0.50
CA GLU A 26 20.21 16.19 -0.03
C GLU A 26 19.48 17.47 0.44
N ASP A 27 20.12 18.60 0.20
CA ASP A 27 19.51 19.89 0.48
C ASP A 27 18.26 20.08 -0.40
N HIS A 28 17.17 20.61 0.17
CA HIS A 28 15.87 20.82 -0.49
C HIS A 28 15.12 19.54 -0.90
N GLU A 29 15.64 18.36 -0.62
CA GLU A 29 15.01 17.08 -0.98
C GLU A 29 13.80 16.79 -0.08
N LYS A 30 12.74 16.21 -0.66
CA LYS A 30 11.54 15.78 0.05
C LYS A 30 11.50 14.26 0.02
N VAL A 31 11.69 13.64 1.19
CA VAL A 31 11.84 12.20 1.33
C VAL A 31 10.70 11.63 2.15
N ALA A 32 10.03 10.59 1.65
CA ALA A 32 9.10 9.78 2.44
C ALA A 32 9.82 8.58 3.04
N VAL A 33 9.51 8.24 4.29
CA VAL A 33 9.86 6.96 4.91
C VAL A 33 8.58 6.15 5.04
N VAL A 34 8.49 5.05 4.28
CA VAL A 34 7.30 4.19 4.21
C VAL A 34 7.61 2.79 4.71
N GLY A 35 6.59 2.04 5.11
CA GLY A 35 6.70 0.67 5.62
C GLY A 35 5.46 0.31 6.44
N ILE A 36 5.28 -0.98 6.72
CA ILE A 36 4.18 -1.47 7.57
C ILE A 36 4.32 -0.94 9.00
N ASN A 37 3.24 -1.02 9.78
CA ASN A 37 3.32 -0.70 11.21
C ASN A 37 4.28 -1.68 11.91
N GLY A 38 5.13 -1.15 12.78
CA GLY A 38 6.20 -1.93 13.42
C GLY A 38 7.49 -2.09 12.60
N ALA A 39 7.57 -1.60 11.35
CA ALA A 39 8.79 -1.67 10.54
C ALA A 39 9.97 -0.80 11.03
N GLY A 40 9.83 -0.10 12.16
CA GLY A 40 10.90 0.70 12.75
C GLY A 40 10.95 2.16 12.29
N LYS A 41 9.92 2.69 11.62
CA LYS A 41 9.89 4.09 11.14
C LYS A 41 10.12 5.11 12.26
N SER A 42 9.31 5.05 13.32
CA SER A 42 9.45 5.97 14.47
C SER A 42 10.72 5.71 15.28
N THR A 43 11.21 4.46 15.35
CA THR A 43 12.52 4.13 15.96
C THR A 43 13.65 4.79 15.16
N LEU A 44 13.59 4.74 13.83
CA LEU A 44 14.55 5.45 12.98
C LEU A 44 14.54 6.95 13.29
N PHE A 45 13.36 7.60 13.37
CA PHE A 45 13.26 9.02 13.69
C PHE A 45 13.83 9.34 15.08
N LYS A 46 13.59 8.52 16.10
CA LYS A 46 14.19 8.71 17.42
C LYS A 46 15.71 8.59 17.41
N ILE A 47 16.27 7.67 16.62
CA ILE A 47 17.71 7.55 16.40
C ILE A 47 18.25 8.80 15.71
N LEU A 48 17.58 9.29 14.65
CA LEU A 48 17.96 10.51 13.95
C LEU A 48 17.94 11.74 14.85
N MET A 49 17.02 11.80 15.80
CA MET A 49 16.93 12.89 16.78
C MET A 49 17.87 12.72 17.97
N GLY A 50 18.56 11.56 18.10
CA GLY A 50 19.42 11.24 19.23
C GLY A 50 18.67 10.91 20.52
N GLU A 51 17.36 10.68 20.46
CA GLU A 51 16.53 10.21 21.57
C GLU A 51 16.80 8.74 21.91
N GLU A 52 17.19 7.96 20.90
CA GLU A 52 17.63 6.58 21.03
C GLU A 52 19.00 6.37 20.37
N THR A 53 19.80 5.44 20.90
CA THR A 53 21.08 5.07 20.30
C THR A 53 20.93 3.88 19.39
N ALA A 54 21.56 3.93 18.21
CA ALA A 54 21.71 2.76 17.34
C ALA A 54 22.65 1.74 18.01
N ASP A 55 22.43 0.45 17.72
CA ASP A 55 23.33 -0.62 18.20
C ASP A 55 24.61 -0.65 17.34
N SER A 56 24.49 -0.31 16.05
CA SER A 56 25.61 -0.08 15.14
C SER A 56 25.22 0.90 14.03
N GLY A 57 26.21 1.44 13.34
CA GLY A 57 26.02 2.44 12.28
C GLY A 57 25.86 3.86 12.84
N ASP A 58 25.84 4.83 11.94
CA ASP A 58 25.85 6.25 12.28
C ASP A 58 24.85 7.05 11.44
N ALA A 59 24.22 8.03 12.08
CA ALA A 59 23.46 9.09 11.42
C ALA A 59 24.25 10.40 11.53
N VAL A 60 24.71 10.91 10.41
CA VAL A 60 25.57 12.11 10.36
C VAL A 60 24.80 13.26 9.74
N TRP A 61 24.58 14.31 10.54
CA TRP A 61 23.98 15.56 10.12
C TRP A 61 25.05 16.56 9.65
N SER A 62 24.67 17.46 8.74
CA SER A 62 25.50 18.63 8.45
C SER A 62 25.69 19.46 9.72
N LYS A 63 26.94 19.92 9.97
CA LYS A 63 27.34 20.60 11.23
C LYS A 63 26.54 21.86 11.54
N THR A 64 25.98 22.52 10.53
CA THR A 64 25.25 23.80 10.67
C THR A 64 23.74 23.63 10.56
N ALA A 65 23.24 22.40 10.28
CA ALA A 65 21.84 22.17 10.03
C ALA A 65 21.00 22.35 11.31
N ARG A 66 19.98 23.18 11.24
CA ARG A 66 18.95 23.29 12.26
C ARG A 66 17.88 22.27 11.94
N ILE A 67 17.63 21.36 12.88
CA ILE A 67 16.69 20.25 12.73
C ILE A 67 15.39 20.61 13.45
N GLY A 68 14.27 20.46 12.74
CA GLY A 68 12.95 20.56 13.33
C GLY A 68 12.28 19.20 13.34
N TYR A 69 11.63 18.82 14.43
CA TYR A 69 10.96 17.53 14.57
C TYR A 69 9.54 17.68 15.11
N LEU A 70 8.60 17.03 14.46
CA LEU A 70 7.23 16.82 14.95
C LEU A 70 7.05 15.34 15.29
N ALA A 71 6.99 15.02 16.59
CA ALA A 71 6.67 13.67 17.04
C ALA A 71 5.16 13.42 16.97
N GLN A 72 4.77 12.15 16.80
CA GLN A 72 3.37 11.71 16.75
C GLN A 72 2.55 12.13 17.97
N HIS A 73 3.16 12.17 19.17
CA HIS A 73 2.55 12.63 20.39
C HIS A 73 3.40 13.72 21.03
N GLN A 74 2.98 14.97 20.92
CA GLN A 74 3.61 16.07 21.65
C GLN A 74 2.71 16.57 22.77
N SER A 75 3.20 16.55 24.01
CA SER A 75 2.52 17.13 25.16
C SER A 75 2.88 18.60 25.31
N LEU A 76 2.17 19.47 24.62
CA LEU A 76 2.24 20.90 24.89
C LEU A 76 1.38 21.22 26.11
N ASN A 77 2.04 21.62 27.23
CA ASN A 77 1.40 22.13 28.42
C ASN A 77 1.89 23.56 28.66
N SER A 78 1.23 24.51 28.00
CA SER A 78 1.53 25.93 28.11
C SER A 78 0.28 26.70 28.57
N GLU A 79 0.45 27.68 29.42
CA GLU A 79 -0.60 28.62 29.82
C GLU A 79 -0.82 29.74 28.79
N ASN A 80 0.04 29.82 27.77
CA ASN A 80 -0.07 30.78 26.67
C ASN A 80 -1.31 30.53 25.85
N THR A 81 -1.78 31.55 25.16
CA THR A 81 -2.77 31.42 24.10
C THR A 81 -2.14 30.74 22.87
N ILE A 82 -2.98 30.22 21.95
CA ILE A 82 -2.51 29.65 20.69
C ILE A 82 -1.62 30.62 19.95
N TYR A 83 -2.05 31.88 19.85
CA TYR A 83 -1.31 32.93 19.15
C TYR A 83 0.03 33.20 19.80
N GLU A 84 0.07 33.41 21.13
CA GLU A 84 1.29 33.68 21.89
C GLU A 84 2.30 32.54 21.80
N GLU A 85 1.83 31.28 21.86
CA GLU A 85 2.67 30.10 21.78
C GLU A 85 3.37 29.98 20.43
N VAL A 86 2.68 30.32 19.36
CA VAL A 86 3.22 30.31 18.00
C VAL A 86 4.08 31.54 17.72
N ALA A 87 3.65 32.73 18.20
CA ALA A 87 4.38 33.99 18.07
C ALA A 87 5.74 33.97 18.79
N ALA A 88 5.89 33.12 19.82
CA ALA A 88 7.17 32.92 20.51
C ALA A 88 8.32 32.53 19.56
N GLN A 89 8.03 31.89 18.41
CA GLN A 89 9.04 31.56 17.39
C GLN A 89 9.61 32.80 16.69
N LYS A 90 8.88 33.92 16.70
CA LYS A 90 9.27 35.21 16.14
C LYS A 90 9.60 36.25 17.20
N ALA A 91 9.80 35.79 18.48
CA ALA A 91 10.03 36.68 19.61
C ALA A 91 11.19 37.66 19.42
N GLU A 92 12.27 37.26 18.75
CA GLU A 92 13.40 38.14 18.44
C GLU A 92 13.02 39.27 17.49
N ILE A 93 12.19 39.00 16.48
CA ILE A 93 11.68 39.98 15.53
C ILE A 93 10.80 40.99 16.27
N PHE A 94 9.91 40.55 17.15
CA PHE A 94 9.07 41.41 17.95
C PHE A 94 9.86 42.28 18.95
N LYS A 95 10.95 41.77 19.52
CA LYS A 95 11.86 42.54 20.36
C LYS A 95 12.56 43.65 19.55
N VAL A 96 12.98 43.33 18.32
CA VAL A 96 13.58 44.30 17.42
C VAL A 96 12.57 45.38 17.06
N GLU A 97 11.34 45.01 16.71
CA GLU A 97 10.25 45.97 16.42
C GLU A 97 9.98 46.91 17.60
N LYS A 98 9.86 46.32 18.81
CA LYS A 98 9.64 47.09 20.03
C LYS A 98 10.79 48.08 20.25
N ARG A 99 12.04 47.65 20.10
CA ARG A 99 13.23 48.50 20.27
C ARG A 99 13.29 49.60 19.21
N ILE A 100 12.91 49.35 17.96
CA ILE A 100 12.80 50.35 16.92
C ILE A 100 11.81 51.44 17.35
N ARG A 101 10.62 51.08 17.83
CA ARG A 101 9.60 52.04 18.32
C ARG A 101 10.06 52.83 19.54
N GLU A 102 10.80 52.18 20.46
CA GLU A 102 11.42 52.88 21.61
C GLU A 102 12.43 53.95 21.14
N ILE A 103 13.30 53.58 20.19
CA ILE A 103 14.29 54.51 19.61
C ILE A 103 13.59 55.67 18.88
N GLU A 104 12.54 55.39 18.12
CA GLU A 104 11.73 56.45 17.47
C GLU A 104 11.15 57.46 18.46
N HIS A 105 10.77 56.97 19.64
CA HIS A 105 10.30 57.84 20.71
C HIS A 105 11.45 58.64 21.38
N GLU A 106 12.57 57.95 21.67
CA GLU A 106 13.77 58.56 22.31
C GLU A 106 14.36 59.64 21.39
N MET A 107 14.44 59.45 20.08
CA MET A 107 14.98 60.41 19.11
C MET A 107 14.21 61.74 19.07
N LYS A 108 12.92 61.74 19.50
CA LYS A 108 12.14 62.99 19.59
C LYS A 108 12.59 63.96 20.68
N HIS A 109 13.34 63.45 21.68
CA HIS A 109 13.70 64.18 22.89
C HIS A 109 15.21 64.33 23.07
N GLU A 110 16.04 63.68 22.24
CA GLU A 110 17.51 63.72 22.34
C GLU A 110 18.13 64.54 21.18
N SER A 111 19.35 65.06 21.39
CA SER A 111 20.12 65.86 20.42
C SER A 111 21.62 65.62 20.55
N GLY A 112 22.41 65.96 19.50
CA GLY A 112 23.87 65.83 19.48
C GLY A 112 24.33 64.34 19.40
N GLU A 113 25.45 64.01 20.02
CA GLU A 113 26.08 62.68 19.94
C GLU A 113 25.14 61.53 20.31
N LYS A 114 24.22 61.75 21.24
CA LYS A 114 23.22 60.74 21.61
C LYS A 114 22.23 60.46 20.45
N LEU A 115 21.80 61.49 19.76
CA LEU A 115 20.93 61.35 18.58
C LEU A 115 21.66 60.57 17.46
N ASP A 116 22.94 60.80 17.22
CA ASP A 116 23.72 60.11 16.21
C ASP A 116 23.89 58.61 16.56
N SER A 117 24.08 58.31 17.85
CA SER A 117 24.11 56.92 18.31
C SER A 117 22.78 56.20 18.12
N LEU A 118 21.65 56.85 18.47
CA LEU A 118 20.31 56.32 18.28
C LEU A 118 19.97 56.11 16.80
N LEU A 119 20.39 57.01 15.91
CA LEU A 119 20.22 56.87 14.47
C LEU A 119 21.01 55.67 13.91
N SER A 120 22.20 55.44 14.43
CA SER A 120 23.02 54.31 14.03
C SER A 120 22.40 52.98 14.48
N GLU A 121 21.87 52.90 15.70
CA GLU A 121 21.15 51.74 16.23
C GLU A 121 19.85 51.50 15.45
N TYR A 122 19.07 52.57 15.19
CA TYR A 122 17.83 52.51 14.40
C TYR A 122 18.07 51.93 13.02
N ASN A 123 19.04 52.42 12.27
CA ASN A 123 19.37 51.90 10.94
C ASN A 123 19.75 50.44 10.95
N ARG A 124 20.60 50.02 11.91
CA ARG A 124 21.00 48.63 12.06
C ARG A 124 19.82 47.72 12.34
N LEU A 125 18.93 48.11 13.28
CA LEU A 125 17.76 47.33 13.67
C LEU A 125 16.70 47.30 12.55
N THR A 126 16.53 48.39 11.82
CA THR A 126 15.60 48.46 10.66
C THR A 126 16.06 47.52 9.55
N ILE A 127 17.35 47.53 9.21
CA ILE A 127 17.91 46.61 8.23
C ILE A 127 17.70 45.15 8.68
N LYS A 128 17.94 44.86 9.97
CA LYS A 128 17.69 43.50 10.53
C LYS A 128 16.22 43.15 10.41
N PHE A 129 15.31 44.03 10.80
CA PHE A 129 13.88 43.81 10.76
C PHE A 129 13.35 43.58 9.32
N GLU A 130 13.85 44.33 8.36
CA GLU A 130 13.54 44.14 6.93
C GLU A 130 14.12 42.84 6.37
N THR A 131 15.38 42.52 6.70
CA THR A 131 16.04 41.28 6.24
C THR A 131 15.35 40.01 6.77
N GLU A 132 14.83 40.07 8.01
CA GLU A 132 14.09 38.97 8.65
C GLU A 132 12.58 39.00 8.34
N ASN A 133 12.11 39.80 7.38
CA ASN A 133 10.69 39.94 7.01
C ASN A 133 9.77 40.34 8.17
N GLY A 134 10.23 41.21 9.05
CA GLY A 134 9.50 41.62 10.27
C GLY A 134 8.08 42.15 10.01
N TYR A 135 7.88 42.91 8.93
CA TYR A 135 6.54 43.41 8.54
C TYR A 135 5.55 42.28 8.24
N ALA A 136 6.00 41.14 7.77
CA ALA A 136 5.16 40.00 7.44
C ALA A 136 4.92 39.05 8.64
N ALA A 137 5.63 39.22 9.76
CA ALA A 137 5.63 38.27 10.87
C ALA A 137 4.22 37.91 11.40
N ASN A 138 3.38 38.95 11.63
CA ASN A 138 2.00 38.74 12.09
C ASN A 138 1.14 38.02 11.03
N SER A 139 1.31 38.38 9.76
CA SER A 139 0.57 37.77 8.66
C SER A 139 1.01 36.30 8.44
N GLU A 140 2.29 35.99 8.62
CA GLU A 140 2.81 34.61 8.56
C GLU A 140 2.23 33.75 9.68
N ILE A 141 2.21 34.27 10.94
CA ILE A 141 1.62 33.55 12.09
C ILE A 141 0.13 33.27 11.82
N THR A 142 -0.62 34.31 11.46
CA THR A 142 -2.06 34.19 11.16
C THR A 142 -2.31 33.26 9.98
N GLY A 143 -1.48 33.32 8.92
CA GLY A 143 -1.58 32.48 7.75
C GLY A 143 -1.33 31.01 8.05
N VAL A 144 -0.33 30.69 8.87
CA VAL A 144 -0.04 29.31 9.28
C VAL A 144 -1.15 28.75 10.18
N LEU A 145 -1.63 29.54 11.16
CA LEU A 145 -2.71 29.12 12.05
C LEU A 145 -4.01 28.86 11.27
N LYS A 146 -4.41 29.77 10.39
CA LYS A 146 -5.59 29.60 9.52
C LYS A 146 -5.42 28.42 8.56
N GLY A 147 -4.24 28.26 7.98
CA GLY A 147 -3.91 27.16 7.09
C GLY A 147 -4.02 25.79 7.78
N LEU A 148 -3.73 25.72 9.08
CA LEU A 148 -3.89 24.52 9.89
C LEU A 148 -5.26 24.42 10.59
N GLY A 149 -6.25 25.21 10.14
CA GLY A 149 -7.65 25.06 10.49
C GLY A 149 -8.05 25.70 11.83
N PHE A 150 -7.29 26.70 12.32
CA PHE A 150 -7.71 27.52 13.45
C PHE A 150 -8.46 28.76 12.97
N THR A 151 -9.56 29.10 13.61
CA THR A 151 -10.27 30.37 13.39
C THR A 151 -9.66 31.48 14.22
N GLU A 152 -9.87 32.73 13.83
CA GLU A 152 -9.35 33.89 14.60
C GLU A 152 -9.92 33.93 16.02
N GLU A 153 -11.14 33.47 16.21
CA GLU A 153 -11.80 33.40 17.54
C GLU A 153 -11.11 32.38 18.47
N GLU A 154 -10.43 31.38 17.91
CA GLU A 154 -9.71 30.38 18.69
C GLU A 154 -8.32 30.83 19.12
N PHE A 155 -7.76 31.87 18.51
CA PHE A 155 -6.38 32.32 18.77
C PHE A 155 -6.11 32.68 20.24
N ASP A 156 -7.13 33.19 20.94
CA ASP A 156 -7.04 33.56 22.36
C ASP A 156 -7.28 32.40 23.32
N ARG A 157 -7.58 31.21 22.81
CA ARG A 157 -7.75 30.01 23.66
C ARG A 157 -6.42 29.53 24.20
N LYS A 158 -6.40 29.11 25.48
CA LYS A 158 -5.21 28.57 26.12
C LYS A 158 -4.86 27.18 25.61
N VAL A 159 -3.58 26.95 25.37
CA VAL A 159 -3.05 25.66 24.84
C VAL A 159 -3.36 24.49 25.74
N ASN A 160 -3.37 24.67 27.06
CA ASN A 160 -3.68 23.59 28.03
C ASN A 160 -5.13 23.07 27.89
N THR A 161 -6.06 23.88 27.38
CA THR A 161 -7.50 23.53 27.20
C THR A 161 -7.78 22.81 25.89
N LEU A 162 -6.79 22.66 25.02
CA LEU A 162 -6.93 22.08 23.70
C LEU A 162 -6.96 20.55 23.73
N SER A 163 -7.66 19.95 22.76
CA SER A 163 -7.58 18.51 22.50
C SER A 163 -6.19 18.10 22.03
N GLY A 164 -5.87 16.80 22.10
CA GLY A 164 -4.58 16.28 21.63
C GLY A 164 -4.29 16.65 20.18
N GLY A 165 -5.25 16.48 19.27
CA GLY A 165 -5.09 16.86 17.87
C GLY A 165 -4.91 18.38 17.65
N GLN A 166 -5.59 19.21 18.43
CA GLN A 166 -5.36 20.67 18.41
C GLN A 166 -3.96 21.05 18.90
N LYS A 167 -3.47 20.40 19.96
CA LYS A 167 -2.08 20.59 20.45
C LYS A 167 -1.05 20.20 19.39
N THR A 168 -1.26 19.10 18.68
CA THR A 168 -0.39 18.69 17.56
C THR A 168 -0.39 19.74 16.44
N ARG A 169 -1.54 20.33 16.10
CA ARG A 169 -1.63 21.41 15.10
C ARG A 169 -0.87 22.67 15.55
N VAL A 170 -0.93 23.05 16.82
CA VAL A 170 -0.14 24.17 17.39
C VAL A 170 1.36 23.87 17.32
N ALA A 171 1.77 22.63 17.66
CA ALA A 171 3.16 22.21 17.57
C ALA A 171 3.68 22.25 16.13
N LEU A 172 2.87 21.79 15.16
CA LEU A 172 3.17 21.89 13.75
C LEU A 172 3.31 23.35 13.32
N SER A 173 2.40 24.23 13.73
CA SER A 173 2.48 25.68 13.44
C SER A 173 3.81 26.30 13.91
N ARG A 174 4.22 25.97 15.15
CA ARG A 174 5.51 26.40 15.69
C ARG A 174 6.68 25.91 14.87
N LEU A 175 6.66 24.63 14.50
CA LEU A 175 7.71 24.01 13.72
C LEU A 175 7.86 24.67 12.34
N LEU A 176 6.76 24.87 11.64
CA LEU A 176 6.77 25.46 10.29
C LEU A 176 7.28 26.91 10.31
N LEU A 177 6.91 27.71 11.35
CA LEU A 177 7.36 29.09 11.49
C LEU A 177 8.81 29.26 11.97
N SER A 178 9.43 28.21 12.50
CA SER A 178 10.84 28.23 12.91
C SER A 178 11.80 28.14 11.71
N TYR A 179 11.32 27.76 10.54
CA TYR A 179 12.09 27.58 9.29
C TYR A 179 13.42 26.86 9.49
N PRO A 180 13.47 25.63 10.04
CA PRO A 180 14.70 24.86 10.16
C PRO A 180 15.22 24.43 8.77
N ASP A 181 16.49 24.05 8.68
CA ASP A 181 17.09 23.62 7.42
C ASP A 181 16.59 22.23 6.97
N ILE A 182 16.13 21.42 7.95
CA ILE A 182 15.44 20.16 7.70
C ILE A 182 14.28 19.94 8.69
N ILE A 183 13.16 19.45 8.18
CA ILE A 183 11.98 19.08 8.98
C ILE A 183 11.77 17.58 8.94
N LEU A 184 11.58 16.96 10.12
CA LEU A 184 11.11 15.60 10.29
C LEU A 184 9.67 15.63 10.75
N LEU A 185 8.77 14.97 10.01
CA LEU A 185 7.34 14.92 10.28
C LEU A 185 6.90 13.47 10.47
N ASP A 186 6.41 13.13 11.67
CA ASP A 186 5.85 11.81 11.97
C ASP A 186 4.32 11.91 11.98
N GLU A 187 3.68 11.37 10.94
CA GLU A 187 2.22 11.36 10.70
C GLU A 187 1.58 12.76 10.78
N PRO A 188 2.07 13.77 10.01
CA PRO A 188 1.58 15.14 10.13
C PRO A 188 0.13 15.34 9.65
N THR A 189 -0.39 14.45 8.85
CA THR A 189 -1.76 14.49 8.31
C THR A 189 -2.82 14.02 9.30
N ASN A 190 -2.42 13.29 10.35
CA ASN A 190 -3.33 12.87 11.39
C ASN A 190 -3.96 14.09 12.08
N HIS A 191 -5.25 14.05 12.31
CA HIS A 191 -6.04 15.13 12.94
C HIS A 191 -6.16 16.43 12.12
N LEU A 192 -5.71 16.45 10.86
CA LEU A 192 -5.96 17.55 9.92
C LEU A 192 -7.21 17.23 9.08
N ASP A 193 -7.99 18.26 8.78
CA ASP A 193 -9.04 18.16 7.75
C ASP A 193 -8.47 18.33 6.35
N MET A 194 -9.27 18.06 5.33
CA MET A 194 -8.81 18.07 3.94
C MET A 194 -8.26 19.44 3.50
N ASN A 195 -8.82 20.53 3.99
CA ASN A 195 -8.36 21.87 3.66
C ASN A 195 -6.99 22.16 4.28
N SER A 196 -6.79 21.76 5.55
CA SER A 196 -5.51 21.89 6.24
C SER A 196 -4.43 20.99 5.63
N ILE A 197 -4.78 19.78 5.17
CA ILE A 197 -3.86 18.91 4.43
C ILE A 197 -3.44 19.57 3.11
N ALA A 198 -4.39 20.09 2.33
CA ALA A 198 -4.10 20.76 1.06
C ALA A 198 -3.20 22.01 1.24
N TRP A 199 -3.42 22.76 2.31
CA TRP A 199 -2.57 23.87 2.68
C TRP A 199 -1.15 23.41 3.06
N LEU A 200 -1.03 22.36 3.88
CA LEU A 200 0.26 21.80 4.30
C LEU A 200 1.05 21.24 3.10
N GLU A 201 0.38 20.59 2.15
CA GLU A 201 0.99 20.16 0.88
C GLU A 201 1.64 21.33 0.16
N THR A 202 0.85 22.41 -0.04
CA THR A 202 1.32 23.61 -0.73
C THR A 202 2.48 24.26 0.00
N PHE A 203 2.43 24.31 1.34
CA PHE A 203 3.51 24.85 2.16
C PHE A 203 4.79 24.03 2.00
N LEU A 204 4.73 22.68 2.12
CA LEU A 204 5.88 21.80 2.04
C LEU A 204 6.48 21.72 0.63
N MET A 205 5.66 21.82 -0.41
CA MET A 205 6.15 21.90 -1.80
C MET A 205 7.02 23.15 -2.01
N ASN A 206 6.62 24.27 -1.42
CA ASN A 206 7.33 25.56 -1.52
C ASN A 206 8.44 25.71 -0.46
N TYR A 207 8.56 24.78 0.47
CA TYR A 207 9.55 24.85 1.54
C TYR A 207 10.96 24.69 1.01
N LYS A 208 11.85 25.66 1.36
CA LYS A 208 13.23 25.69 0.86
C LYS A 208 14.16 24.70 1.53
N GLY A 209 13.86 24.20 2.73
CA GLY A 209 14.65 23.21 3.43
C GLY A 209 14.35 21.77 2.95
N ALA A 210 15.12 20.80 3.46
CA ALA A 210 14.81 19.39 3.26
C ALA A 210 13.64 18.96 4.14
N VAL A 211 12.93 17.90 3.76
CA VAL A 211 11.83 17.34 4.55
C VAL A 211 11.90 15.82 4.54
N ILE A 212 11.79 15.21 5.72
CA ILE A 212 11.61 13.75 5.84
C ILE A 212 10.24 13.53 6.46
N ILE A 213 9.40 12.71 5.82
CA ILE A 213 8.01 12.51 6.19
C ILE A 213 7.73 11.02 6.39
N ILE A 214 7.19 10.66 7.56
CA ILE A 214 6.46 9.41 7.74
C ILE A 214 4.99 9.75 7.61
N ALA A 215 4.29 9.17 6.62
CA ALA A 215 2.85 9.31 6.48
C ALA A 215 2.23 8.09 5.80
N HIS A 216 0.94 7.88 6.07
CA HIS A 216 0.13 6.83 5.47
C HIS A 216 -0.92 7.39 4.49
N ASP A 217 -0.85 8.69 4.17
CA ASP A 217 -1.65 9.33 3.13
C ASP A 217 -0.91 9.30 1.79
N ARG A 218 -1.36 8.40 0.89
CA ARG A 218 -0.75 8.21 -0.43
C ARG A 218 -0.84 9.46 -1.30
N TYR A 219 -1.97 10.17 -1.23
CA TYR A 219 -2.21 11.37 -2.01
C TYR A 219 -1.29 12.52 -1.59
N PHE A 220 -1.12 12.68 -0.28
CA PHE A 220 -0.19 13.64 0.29
C PHE A 220 1.26 13.37 -0.12
N LEU A 221 1.71 12.11 0.01
CA LEU A 221 3.06 11.72 -0.38
C LEU A 221 3.31 11.90 -1.87
N ASP A 222 2.34 11.57 -2.71
CA ASP A 222 2.48 11.68 -4.16
C ASP A 222 2.73 13.13 -4.63
N ARG A 223 2.13 14.10 -3.93
CA ARG A 223 2.29 15.52 -4.24
C ARG A 223 3.56 16.15 -3.68
N VAL A 224 4.01 15.71 -2.51
CA VAL A 224 5.07 16.41 -1.76
C VAL A 224 6.44 15.79 -2.00
N VAL A 225 6.55 14.45 -2.12
CA VAL A 225 7.85 13.79 -2.09
C VAL A 225 8.46 13.56 -3.46
N SER A 226 9.79 13.57 -3.50
CA SER A 226 10.60 13.29 -4.69
C SER A 226 11.47 12.02 -4.53
N LYS A 227 11.49 11.44 -3.34
CA LYS A 227 12.23 10.23 -3.01
C LYS A 227 11.48 9.43 -1.95
N VAL A 228 11.47 8.12 -2.07
CA VAL A 228 10.86 7.21 -1.09
C VAL A 228 11.92 6.26 -0.55
N VAL A 229 11.99 6.15 0.76
CA VAL A 229 12.79 5.17 1.50
C VAL A 229 11.81 4.16 2.11
N GLU A 230 11.83 2.95 1.60
CA GLU A 230 11.01 1.87 2.12
C GLU A 230 11.76 1.10 3.18
N LEU A 231 11.10 0.86 4.33
CA LEU A 231 11.57 -0.03 5.38
C LEU A 231 10.75 -1.33 5.33
N GLU A 232 11.40 -2.43 4.94
CA GLU A 232 10.79 -3.75 4.87
C GLU A 232 11.73 -4.79 5.51
N ALA A 233 11.20 -5.58 6.44
CA ALA A 233 11.98 -6.59 7.20
C ALA A 233 13.30 -6.02 7.81
N GLY A 234 13.25 -4.81 8.33
CA GLY A 234 14.41 -4.12 8.94
C GLY A 234 15.37 -3.48 7.95
N LYS A 235 15.24 -3.73 6.65
CA LYS A 235 16.14 -3.20 5.61
C LYS A 235 15.55 -1.99 4.91
N SER A 236 16.42 -1.15 4.35
CA SER A 236 16.01 0.02 3.58
C SER A 236 16.20 -0.17 2.09
N MET A 237 15.18 0.18 1.29
CA MET A 237 15.29 0.34 -0.16
C MET A 237 14.95 1.77 -0.54
N VAL A 238 15.74 2.36 -1.43
CA VAL A 238 15.60 3.77 -1.83
C VAL A 238 15.10 3.84 -3.27
N TYR A 239 14.01 4.58 -3.47
CA TYR A 239 13.41 4.79 -4.79
C TYR A 239 13.35 6.29 -5.10
N SER A 240 13.82 6.70 -6.26
CA SER A 240 13.67 8.05 -6.77
C SER A 240 12.30 8.20 -7.42
N GLY A 241 11.64 9.32 -7.15
CA GLY A 241 10.31 9.65 -7.67
C GLY A 241 9.28 9.84 -6.57
N ASN A 242 8.03 10.08 -6.97
CA ASN A 242 6.90 10.22 -6.07
C ASN A 242 6.37 8.85 -5.60
N TYR A 243 5.30 8.88 -4.81
CA TYR A 243 4.75 7.64 -4.25
C TYR A 243 4.17 6.70 -5.32
N THR A 244 3.52 7.24 -6.36
CA THR A 244 2.97 6.44 -7.48
C THR A 244 4.08 5.73 -8.24
N GLU A 245 5.16 6.44 -8.60
CA GLU A 245 6.31 5.85 -9.26
C GLU A 245 7.00 4.79 -8.40
N PHE A 246 7.10 5.01 -7.08
CA PHE A 246 7.58 4.02 -6.13
C PHE A 246 6.73 2.75 -6.18
N ALA A 247 5.39 2.88 -6.07
CA ALA A 247 4.47 1.75 -6.08
C ALA A 247 4.59 0.92 -7.37
N GLU A 248 4.70 1.58 -8.54
CA GLU A 248 4.94 0.91 -9.82
C GLU A 248 6.27 0.16 -9.87
N LYS A 249 7.35 0.80 -9.43
CA LYS A 249 8.70 0.20 -9.38
C LYS A 249 8.73 -1.01 -8.44
N LYS A 250 8.12 -0.88 -7.26
CA LYS A 250 7.99 -1.97 -6.28
C LYS A 250 7.21 -3.15 -6.85
N ASN A 251 6.07 -2.91 -7.50
CA ASN A 251 5.25 -3.96 -8.10
C ASN A 251 6.03 -4.72 -9.18
N LYS A 252 6.70 -4.02 -10.10
CA LYS A 252 7.55 -4.64 -11.13
C LYS A 252 8.68 -5.47 -10.54
N LEU A 253 9.36 -4.94 -9.51
CA LEU A 253 10.43 -5.68 -8.83
C LEU A 253 9.89 -6.95 -8.18
N ARG A 254 8.75 -6.84 -7.53
CA ARG A 254 8.07 -7.97 -6.88
C ARG A 254 7.61 -9.03 -7.88
N GLU A 255 6.99 -8.64 -8.99
CA GLU A 255 6.63 -9.56 -10.07
C GLU A 255 7.87 -10.31 -10.57
N THR A 256 8.95 -9.58 -10.79
CA THR A 256 10.23 -10.19 -11.21
C THR A 256 10.76 -11.19 -10.16
N GLN A 257 10.73 -10.84 -8.88
CA GLN A 257 11.15 -11.75 -7.80
C GLN A 257 10.26 -13.00 -7.72
N ILE A 258 8.95 -12.85 -7.87
CA ILE A 258 8.00 -13.98 -7.89
C ILE A 258 8.28 -14.88 -9.09
N HIS A 259 8.50 -14.32 -10.28
CA HIS A 259 8.87 -15.09 -11.46
C HIS A 259 10.18 -15.84 -11.29
N HIS A 260 11.21 -15.22 -10.73
CA HIS A 260 12.47 -15.88 -10.44
C HIS A 260 12.32 -17.03 -9.42
N PHE A 261 11.57 -16.78 -8.34
CA PHE A 261 11.26 -17.82 -7.35
C PHE A 261 10.52 -19.00 -7.97
N LEU A 262 9.45 -18.75 -8.73
CA LEU A 262 8.66 -19.80 -9.37
C LEU A 262 9.47 -20.60 -10.40
N ASN A 263 10.33 -19.93 -11.17
CA ASN A 263 11.19 -20.59 -12.13
C ASN A 263 12.21 -21.47 -11.41
N GLN A 264 12.87 -20.95 -10.35
CA GLN A 264 13.78 -21.76 -9.55
C GLN A 264 13.08 -22.99 -8.91
N GLN A 265 11.87 -22.81 -8.39
CA GLN A 265 11.09 -23.93 -7.82
C GLN A 265 10.73 -24.97 -8.87
N ARG A 266 10.35 -24.55 -10.10
CA ARG A 266 10.07 -25.47 -11.21
C ARG A 266 11.32 -26.24 -11.61
N GLU A 267 12.45 -25.54 -11.67
CA GLU A 267 13.72 -26.17 -12.04
C GLU A 267 14.18 -27.19 -10.97
N ILE A 268 14.13 -26.79 -9.68
CA ILE A 268 14.45 -27.74 -8.58
C ILE A 268 13.56 -28.98 -8.66
N LYS A 269 12.24 -28.78 -8.83
CA LYS A 269 11.29 -29.89 -8.92
C LYS A 269 11.57 -30.79 -10.13
N HIS A 270 11.83 -30.20 -11.29
CA HIS A 270 12.22 -30.95 -12.49
C HIS A 270 13.49 -31.79 -12.27
N GLN A 271 14.52 -31.19 -11.67
CA GLN A 271 15.75 -31.92 -11.35
C GLN A 271 15.52 -33.03 -10.33
N GLU A 272 14.66 -32.82 -9.33
CA GLU A 272 14.26 -33.85 -8.37
C GLU A 272 13.55 -35.03 -9.07
N GLU A 273 12.64 -34.74 -10.00
CA GLU A 273 11.94 -35.77 -10.81
C GLU A 273 12.91 -36.55 -11.69
N VAL A 274 13.89 -35.89 -12.31
CA VAL A 274 14.96 -36.56 -13.09
C VAL A 274 15.84 -37.40 -12.22
N ILE A 275 16.20 -36.96 -11.01
CA ILE A 275 16.98 -37.74 -10.04
C ILE A 275 16.22 -38.99 -9.63
N GLU A 276 14.92 -38.87 -9.35
CA GLU A 276 14.07 -40.02 -8.99
C GLU A 276 13.99 -41.05 -10.12
N LYS A 277 13.77 -40.58 -11.37
CA LYS A 277 13.80 -41.44 -12.56
C LYS A 277 15.18 -42.14 -12.74
N LEU A 278 16.31 -41.42 -12.61
CA LEU A 278 17.65 -41.99 -12.72
C LEU A 278 17.92 -43.02 -11.62
N ARG A 279 17.39 -42.85 -10.42
CA ARG A 279 17.50 -43.81 -9.32
C ARG A 279 16.65 -45.07 -9.57
N SER A 280 15.46 -44.92 -10.19
CA SER A 280 14.58 -46.06 -10.49
C SER A 280 15.21 -47.07 -11.46
N PHE A 281 16.08 -46.63 -12.37
CA PHE A 281 16.80 -47.52 -13.30
C PHE A 281 17.84 -48.42 -12.65
N ASN A 282 18.21 -48.23 -11.40
CA ASN A 282 19.09 -49.07 -10.56
C ASN A 282 20.43 -49.50 -11.21
N ARG A 283 20.92 -48.71 -12.18
CA ARG A 283 22.23 -48.92 -12.87
C ARG A 283 23.29 -48.07 -12.24
N GLU A 284 24.51 -48.60 -12.04
CA GLU A 284 25.61 -47.87 -11.38
C GLU A 284 25.90 -46.49 -12.02
N LYS A 285 25.86 -46.39 -13.36
CA LYS A 285 26.05 -45.12 -14.07
C LYS A 285 24.91 -44.12 -13.81
N SER A 286 23.64 -44.60 -13.79
CA SER A 286 22.47 -43.73 -13.51
C SER A 286 22.49 -43.24 -12.08
N ILE A 287 22.89 -44.05 -11.11
CA ILE A 287 23.04 -43.65 -9.70
C ILE A 287 24.10 -42.56 -9.56
N LYS A 288 25.28 -42.72 -10.22
CA LYS A 288 26.33 -41.68 -10.18
C LYS A 288 25.88 -40.34 -10.81
N ARG A 289 25.06 -40.39 -11.88
CA ARG A 289 24.46 -39.20 -12.48
C ARG A 289 23.42 -38.55 -11.54
N ALA A 290 22.59 -39.35 -10.88
CA ALA A 290 21.66 -38.83 -9.87
C ALA A 290 22.37 -38.12 -8.72
N GLU A 291 23.43 -38.74 -8.18
CA GLU A 291 24.27 -38.11 -7.13
C GLU A 291 24.96 -36.84 -7.56
N SER A 292 25.38 -36.75 -8.83
CA SER A 292 25.97 -35.51 -9.37
C SER A 292 24.94 -34.37 -9.46
N ARG A 293 23.72 -34.69 -9.92
CA ARG A 293 22.60 -33.69 -9.98
C ARG A 293 22.13 -33.30 -8.59
N GLU A 294 22.06 -34.21 -7.64
CA GLU A 294 21.75 -33.92 -6.25
C GLU A 294 22.74 -32.92 -5.63
N LYS A 295 24.05 -33.09 -5.88
CA LYS A 295 25.07 -32.14 -5.47
C LYS A 295 24.98 -30.79 -6.17
N MET A 296 24.42 -30.72 -7.37
CA MET A 296 24.13 -29.46 -8.03
C MET A 296 22.94 -28.74 -7.36
N ILE A 297 21.86 -29.46 -7.04
CA ILE A 297 20.71 -28.89 -6.31
C ILE A 297 21.14 -28.38 -4.93
N ASP A 298 21.98 -29.10 -4.21
CA ASP A 298 22.50 -28.70 -2.89
C ASP A 298 23.35 -27.42 -2.92
N LYS A 299 23.91 -27.07 -4.09
CA LYS A 299 24.69 -25.84 -4.29
C LYS A 299 23.83 -24.65 -4.69
N ILE A 300 22.58 -24.85 -5.07
CA ILE A 300 21.65 -23.78 -5.43
C ILE A 300 21.27 -23.04 -4.14
N GLU A 301 21.64 -21.77 -4.03
CA GLU A 301 21.06 -20.88 -3.01
C GLU A 301 19.57 -20.76 -3.24
N ARG A 302 18.79 -21.38 -2.35
CA ARG A 302 17.32 -21.30 -2.44
C ARG A 302 16.88 -19.87 -2.15
N LEU A 303 16.16 -19.30 -3.11
CA LEU A 303 15.52 -18.00 -2.91
C LEU A 303 14.45 -18.13 -1.83
N ASP A 304 14.43 -17.20 -0.89
CA ASP A 304 13.34 -17.11 0.08
C ASP A 304 12.03 -16.84 -0.66
N LYS A 305 10.98 -17.50 -0.20
CA LYS A 305 9.65 -17.24 -0.76
C LYS A 305 9.31 -15.77 -0.57
N PRO A 306 9.10 -14.99 -1.65
CA PRO A 306 8.65 -13.60 -1.52
C PRO A 306 7.41 -13.57 -0.64
N VAL A 307 7.35 -12.62 0.29
CA VAL A 307 6.17 -12.45 1.15
C VAL A 307 4.98 -12.19 0.23
N GLU A 308 4.19 -13.24 -0.02
CA GLU A 308 2.90 -13.07 -0.68
C GLU A 308 2.00 -12.28 0.29
N ILE A 309 1.90 -10.96 0.07
CA ILE A 309 0.68 -10.29 0.48
C ILE A 309 -0.34 -10.89 -0.49
N SER A 310 -1.16 -11.78 0.04
CA SER A 310 -2.13 -12.51 -0.78
C SER A 310 -3.09 -11.52 -1.41
N ASP A 311 -2.81 -11.10 -2.65
CA ASP A 311 -3.78 -10.34 -3.48
C ASP A 311 -5.09 -11.13 -3.67
N LYS A 312 -5.12 -12.37 -3.22
CA LYS A 312 -6.26 -13.31 -3.32
C LYS A 312 -7.03 -13.47 -2.01
N MET A 313 -6.67 -12.80 -0.92
CA MET A 313 -7.57 -12.75 0.23
C MET A 313 -8.72 -11.79 -0.08
N ASN A 314 -9.60 -12.22 -0.97
CA ASN A 314 -10.90 -11.59 -1.15
C ASN A 314 -11.73 -11.82 0.12
N ILE A 315 -11.68 -10.85 1.03
CA ILE A 315 -12.67 -10.79 2.11
C ILE A 315 -14.00 -10.48 1.41
N ARG A 316 -14.86 -11.49 1.29
CA ARG A 316 -16.22 -11.25 0.85
C ARG A 316 -17.06 -10.88 2.05
N LEU A 317 -17.47 -9.62 2.07
CA LEU A 317 -18.49 -9.10 2.96
C LEU A 317 -19.86 -9.42 2.35
N GLU A 318 -20.54 -10.40 2.87
CA GLU A 318 -21.87 -10.75 2.41
C GLU A 318 -22.85 -10.45 3.56
N PRO A 319 -23.82 -9.54 3.36
CA PRO A 319 -24.85 -9.31 4.35
C PRO A 319 -25.72 -10.57 4.47
N SER A 320 -26.01 -11.02 5.71
CA SER A 320 -26.84 -12.21 5.96
C SER A 320 -28.27 -12.05 5.46
N ILE A 321 -28.77 -10.82 5.46
CA ILE A 321 -30.13 -10.47 5.07
C ILE A 321 -30.07 -9.27 4.10
N ILE A 322 -30.76 -9.39 2.98
CA ILE A 322 -30.92 -8.27 2.05
C ILE A 322 -31.92 -7.28 2.61
N SER A 323 -31.51 -6.02 2.77
CA SER A 323 -32.39 -4.91 3.21
C SER A 323 -33.45 -4.56 2.16
N GLY A 324 -34.47 -3.79 2.57
CA GLY A 324 -35.33 -3.09 1.64
C GLY A 324 -34.57 -2.15 0.72
N ASN A 325 -35.23 -1.56 -0.27
CA ASN A 325 -34.57 -0.62 -1.20
C ASN A 325 -34.23 0.71 -0.51
N ASP A 326 -35.10 1.22 0.33
CA ASP A 326 -34.88 2.39 1.16
C ASP A 326 -34.25 1.91 2.47
N VAL A 327 -33.00 2.31 2.74
CA VAL A 327 -32.20 1.84 3.88
C VAL A 327 -32.24 2.82 5.03
N LEU A 328 -32.06 4.11 4.75
CA LEU A 328 -32.06 5.17 5.74
C LEU A 328 -32.69 6.43 5.14
N SER A 329 -33.60 7.05 5.89
CA SER A 329 -34.18 8.36 5.56
C SER A 329 -34.02 9.29 6.75
N ILE A 330 -33.36 10.40 6.52
CA ILE A 330 -33.13 11.50 7.48
C ILE A 330 -33.87 12.70 6.95
N LYS A 331 -34.70 13.33 7.79
CA LYS A 331 -35.48 14.50 7.42
C LYS A 331 -35.38 15.60 8.46
N ASP A 332 -35.01 16.80 7.99
CA ASP A 332 -34.98 18.04 8.73
C ASP A 332 -34.23 17.96 10.06
N ILE A 333 -33.15 17.16 10.10
CA ILE A 333 -32.35 16.99 11.31
C ILE A 333 -31.56 18.26 11.60
N LYS A 334 -31.65 18.70 12.87
CA LYS A 334 -30.91 19.81 13.43
C LYS A 334 -30.22 19.38 14.71
N LYS A 335 -29.00 19.90 14.92
CA LYS A 335 -28.23 19.71 16.15
C LYS A 335 -27.34 20.89 16.46
N GLY A 336 -27.35 21.28 17.74
CA GLY A 336 -26.46 22.28 18.30
C GLY A 336 -26.03 21.95 19.72
N PHE A 337 -25.05 22.62 20.24
CA PHE A 337 -24.56 22.58 21.61
C PHE A 337 -24.31 23.99 22.14
N ASP A 338 -24.76 24.29 23.32
CA ASP A 338 -24.53 25.56 24.02
C ASP A 338 -24.83 26.82 23.16
N GLY A 339 -25.89 26.73 22.33
CA GLY A 339 -26.31 27.81 21.44
C GLY A 339 -25.58 27.85 20.07
N ASN A 340 -24.57 27.01 19.86
CA ASN A 340 -23.90 26.86 18.55
C ASN A 340 -24.58 25.77 17.75
N VAL A 341 -25.17 26.10 16.61
CA VAL A 341 -25.75 25.17 15.65
C VAL A 341 -24.62 24.54 14.84
N LEU A 342 -24.50 23.21 14.87
CA LEU A 342 -23.55 22.46 14.08
C LEU A 342 -24.05 22.25 12.64
N PHE A 343 -25.29 21.80 12.52
CA PHE A 343 -25.96 21.62 11.23
C PHE A 343 -27.47 21.74 11.39
N GLU A 344 -28.13 22.12 10.32
CA GLU A 344 -29.58 22.31 10.23
C GLU A 344 -30.09 21.86 8.85
N ASP A 345 -31.39 21.56 8.77
CA ASP A 345 -32.08 21.14 7.54
C ASP A 345 -31.42 19.94 6.85
N VAL A 346 -30.92 18.97 7.63
CA VAL A 346 -30.24 17.80 7.08
C VAL A 346 -31.28 16.84 6.50
N ASN A 347 -31.20 16.63 5.18
CA ASN A 347 -32.06 15.73 4.44
C ASN A 347 -31.20 14.74 3.63
N ILE A 348 -31.17 13.48 4.09
CA ILE A 348 -30.34 12.43 3.47
C ILE A 348 -31.19 11.20 3.24
N GLU A 349 -31.16 10.64 2.05
CA GLU A 349 -31.76 9.35 1.70
C GLU A 349 -30.66 8.39 1.23
N LEU A 350 -30.57 7.22 1.89
CA LEU A 350 -29.71 6.13 1.47
C LEU A 350 -30.53 4.97 0.90
N LYS A 351 -30.15 4.52 -0.28
CA LYS A 351 -30.72 3.34 -0.93
C LYS A 351 -29.76 2.15 -0.80
N ARG A 352 -30.31 0.97 -0.98
CA ARG A 352 -29.51 -0.26 -0.95
C ARG A 352 -28.39 -0.22 -1.98
N GLY A 353 -27.17 -0.51 -1.54
CA GLY A 353 -25.97 -0.51 -2.36
C GLY A 353 -25.28 0.85 -2.52
N ASP A 354 -25.88 1.94 -1.96
CA ASP A 354 -25.20 3.24 -1.94
C ASP A 354 -23.97 3.17 -1.04
N LYS A 355 -22.89 3.81 -1.49
CA LYS A 355 -21.65 4.03 -0.72
C LYS A 355 -21.44 5.52 -0.58
N MET A 356 -21.93 6.08 0.52
CA MET A 356 -21.96 7.51 0.77
C MET A 356 -20.83 7.91 1.70
N ALA A 357 -20.01 8.86 1.28
CA ALA A 357 -19.04 9.55 2.12
C ALA A 357 -19.60 10.86 2.66
N ILE A 358 -19.40 11.12 3.95
CA ILE A 358 -19.63 12.42 4.57
C ILE A 358 -18.28 13.10 4.74
N ILE A 359 -18.13 14.29 4.16
CA ILE A 359 -16.91 15.09 4.26
C ILE A 359 -17.24 16.46 4.89
N GLY A 360 -16.22 17.24 5.21
CA GLY A 360 -16.32 18.58 5.81
C GLY A 360 -15.20 18.85 6.79
N ASN A 361 -15.08 20.09 7.26
CA ASN A 361 -14.03 20.52 8.18
C ASN A 361 -14.13 19.81 9.55
N ASN A 362 -13.05 19.84 10.31
CA ASN A 362 -13.06 19.34 11.68
C ASN A 362 -13.99 20.19 12.58
N GLY A 363 -14.72 19.51 13.47
CA GLY A 363 -15.63 20.19 14.39
C GLY A 363 -16.99 20.58 13.80
N THR A 364 -17.27 20.32 12.52
CA THR A 364 -18.57 20.66 11.90
C THR A 364 -19.72 19.74 12.32
N GLY A 365 -19.45 18.60 12.98
CA GLY A 365 -20.51 17.72 13.49
C GLY A 365 -20.68 16.40 12.75
N LYS A 366 -19.71 15.98 11.89
CA LYS A 366 -19.77 14.70 11.15
C LYS A 366 -19.97 13.50 12.06
N THR A 367 -19.10 13.29 13.03
CA THR A 367 -19.22 12.24 14.07
C THR A 367 -20.51 12.37 14.88
N THR A 368 -20.94 13.61 15.16
CA THR A 368 -22.21 13.88 15.86
C THR A 368 -23.39 13.34 15.07
N LEU A 369 -23.42 13.56 13.75
CA LEU A 369 -24.48 13.01 12.88
C LEU A 369 -24.44 11.48 12.89
N LEU A 370 -23.28 10.84 12.79
CA LEU A 370 -23.18 9.37 12.87
C LEU A 370 -23.67 8.84 14.23
N LYS A 371 -23.36 9.52 15.33
CA LYS A 371 -23.86 9.16 16.68
C LYS A 371 -25.37 9.32 16.79
N ILE A 372 -25.96 10.32 16.15
CA ILE A 372 -27.42 10.51 16.08
C ILE A 372 -28.06 9.38 15.26
N ILE A 373 -27.51 9.04 14.10
CA ILE A 373 -28.00 7.95 13.26
C ILE A 373 -27.93 6.62 14.02
N ASN A 374 -26.86 6.38 14.76
CA ASN A 374 -26.70 5.16 15.57
C ASN A 374 -27.53 5.16 16.88
N GLY A 375 -28.28 6.22 17.18
CA GLY A 375 -29.10 6.33 18.39
C GLY A 375 -28.32 6.58 19.68
N ALA A 376 -27.00 6.86 19.60
CA ALA A 376 -26.18 7.20 20.77
C ALA A 376 -26.39 8.65 21.24
N LEU A 377 -26.93 9.52 20.38
CA LEU A 377 -27.25 10.91 20.67
C LEU A 377 -28.60 11.28 20.06
N ASN A 378 -29.37 12.12 20.74
CA ASN A 378 -30.64 12.62 20.20
C ASN A 378 -30.42 13.87 19.33
N ALA A 379 -31.16 13.95 18.22
CA ALA A 379 -31.30 15.19 17.48
C ALA A 379 -32.13 16.21 18.26
N ASP A 380 -31.95 17.50 17.96
CA ASP A 380 -32.77 18.55 18.56
C ASP A 380 -34.11 18.70 17.82
N GLU A 381 -34.09 18.53 16.49
CA GLU A 381 -35.28 18.53 15.60
C GLU A 381 -35.07 17.47 14.49
N GLY A 382 -36.20 17.06 13.85
CA GLY A 382 -36.22 16.16 12.72
C GLY A 382 -36.46 14.70 13.07
N GLU A 383 -36.42 13.83 12.05
CA GLU A 383 -36.74 12.42 12.16
C GLU A 383 -35.77 11.53 11.40
N ILE A 384 -35.42 10.39 11.99
CA ILE A 384 -34.63 9.34 11.35
C ILE A 384 -35.46 8.07 11.23
N LYS A 385 -35.52 7.50 10.03
CA LYS A 385 -36.23 6.25 9.75
C LYS A 385 -35.32 5.24 9.07
N PHE A 386 -35.22 4.05 9.67
CA PHE A 386 -34.58 2.91 9.02
C PHE A 386 -35.62 2.13 8.19
N GLY A 387 -35.17 1.64 7.06
CA GLY A 387 -35.94 0.79 6.18
C GLY A 387 -36.19 -0.61 6.74
N ALA A 388 -36.97 -1.41 6.01
CA ALA A 388 -37.27 -2.77 6.40
C ALA A 388 -36.02 -3.67 6.38
N LYS A 389 -35.87 -4.51 7.42
CA LYS A 389 -34.75 -5.47 7.55
C LYS A 389 -33.37 -4.85 7.53
N VAL A 390 -33.21 -3.62 8.00
CA VAL A 390 -31.91 -2.97 8.12
C VAL A 390 -31.22 -3.43 9.41
N HIS A 391 -30.02 -3.97 9.28
CA HIS A 391 -29.13 -4.34 10.36
C HIS A 391 -27.88 -3.45 10.30
N VAL A 392 -27.69 -2.61 11.32
CA VAL A 392 -26.62 -1.62 11.39
C VAL A 392 -25.39 -2.22 12.03
N GLY A 393 -24.24 -2.09 11.36
CA GLY A 393 -22.91 -2.30 11.94
C GLY A 393 -22.19 -0.95 12.08
N TYR A 394 -21.82 -0.57 13.30
CA TYR A 394 -21.17 0.70 13.58
C TYR A 394 -19.70 0.52 13.99
N TYR A 395 -18.82 1.26 13.34
CA TYR A 395 -17.41 1.36 13.69
C TYR A 395 -17.10 2.74 14.27
N ASP A 396 -16.68 2.77 15.53
CA ASP A 396 -16.32 3.99 16.26
C ASP A 396 -14.82 4.21 16.24
N GLN A 397 -14.40 5.44 16.05
CA GLN A 397 -13.00 5.86 16.05
C GLN A 397 -12.26 5.51 17.36
N GLU A 398 -12.95 5.52 18.50
CA GLU A 398 -12.35 5.27 19.82
C GLU A 398 -12.21 3.77 20.17
N HIS A 399 -12.61 2.85 19.28
CA HIS A 399 -12.53 1.39 19.49
C HIS A 399 -13.08 0.88 20.82
N GLN A 400 -14.07 1.55 21.39
CA GLN A 400 -14.61 1.28 22.74
C GLN A 400 -15.29 -0.09 22.90
N VAL A 401 -15.42 -0.84 21.80
CA VAL A 401 -16.18 -2.11 21.74
C VAL A 401 -15.32 -3.33 22.04
N LEU A 402 -13.99 -3.19 22.27
CA LEU A 402 -13.08 -4.29 22.49
C LEU A 402 -12.81 -4.54 23.98
N SER A 403 -12.88 -5.81 24.42
CA SER A 403 -12.57 -6.24 25.78
C SER A 403 -11.08 -6.41 25.98
N MET A 404 -10.43 -5.51 26.72
CA MET A 404 -8.96 -5.45 26.85
C MET A 404 -8.33 -6.71 27.45
N GLU A 405 -9.08 -7.50 28.24
CA GLU A 405 -8.58 -8.69 28.92
C GLU A 405 -8.69 -9.98 28.10
N LYS A 406 -9.32 -9.92 26.91
CA LYS A 406 -9.45 -11.07 26.01
C LYS A 406 -8.32 -11.15 25.01
N THR A 407 -8.11 -12.35 24.46
CA THR A 407 -7.30 -12.52 23.25
C THR A 407 -8.04 -12.01 22.02
N ILE A 408 -7.33 -11.74 20.94
CA ILE A 408 -7.92 -11.34 19.66
C ILE A 408 -8.93 -12.42 19.20
N PHE A 409 -8.56 -13.68 19.29
CA PHE A 409 -9.40 -14.81 18.90
C PHE A 409 -10.66 -14.91 19.76
N ASP A 410 -10.52 -14.86 21.09
CA ASP A 410 -11.65 -14.99 22.01
C ASP A 410 -12.63 -13.83 21.89
N GLU A 411 -12.14 -12.62 21.65
CA GLU A 411 -13.00 -11.44 21.43
C GLU A 411 -13.96 -11.63 20.26
N ILE A 412 -13.46 -12.20 19.16
CA ILE A 412 -14.28 -12.46 17.97
C ILE A 412 -15.17 -13.67 18.17
N GLN A 413 -14.61 -14.76 18.71
CA GLN A 413 -15.35 -16.01 18.92
C GLN A 413 -16.51 -15.86 19.89
N ASP A 414 -16.32 -15.12 20.99
CA ASP A 414 -17.38 -14.85 21.96
C ASP A 414 -18.47 -13.92 21.40
N THR A 415 -18.10 -13.02 20.49
CA THR A 415 -19.08 -12.15 19.81
C THR A 415 -19.90 -12.94 18.79
N TYR A 416 -19.30 -13.92 18.12
CA TYR A 416 -19.92 -14.73 17.06
C TYR A 416 -19.77 -16.23 17.35
N PRO A 417 -20.49 -16.79 18.38
CA PRO A 417 -20.28 -18.18 18.86
C PRO A 417 -20.60 -19.25 17.81
N HIS A 418 -21.43 -18.92 16.82
CA HIS A 418 -21.85 -19.86 15.77
C HIS A 418 -20.92 -19.86 14.56
N MET A 419 -19.86 -19.02 14.58
CA MET A 419 -18.94 -18.92 13.46
C MET A 419 -17.85 -19.98 13.55
N ASP A 420 -17.51 -20.59 12.39
CA ASP A 420 -16.44 -21.57 12.32
C ASP A 420 -15.07 -20.95 12.61
N ASN A 421 -14.27 -21.63 13.42
CA ASN A 421 -12.90 -21.20 13.79
C ASN A 421 -12.03 -20.92 12.58
N THR A 422 -12.22 -21.65 11.47
CA THR A 422 -11.49 -21.43 10.23
C THR A 422 -11.83 -20.09 9.61
N ARG A 423 -13.11 -19.70 9.61
CA ARG A 423 -13.56 -18.40 9.09
C ARG A 423 -13.01 -17.26 9.94
N VAL A 424 -13.07 -17.38 11.26
CA VAL A 424 -12.47 -16.39 12.20
C VAL A 424 -10.98 -16.22 11.93
N ARG A 425 -10.22 -17.32 11.87
CA ARG A 425 -8.77 -17.27 11.61
C ARG A 425 -8.43 -16.71 10.23
N ASN A 426 -9.18 -17.08 9.20
CA ASN A 426 -8.98 -16.55 7.85
C ASN A 426 -9.24 -15.04 7.78
N THR A 427 -10.29 -14.56 8.47
CA THR A 427 -10.55 -13.12 8.56
C THR A 427 -9.43 -12.40 9.32
N LEU A 428 -9.00 -12.94 10.46
CA LEU A 428 -7.88 -12.36 11.22
C LEU A 428 -6.57 -12.37 10.41
N ALA A 429 -6.29 -13.44 9.68
CA ALA A 429 -5.12 -13.52 8.81
C ALA A 429 -5.15 -12.47 7.69
N ALA A 430 -6.33 -12.16 7.16
CA ALA A 430 -6.51 -11.09 6.18
C ALA A 430 -6.20 -9.70 6.76
N PHE A 431 -6.41 -9.50 8.06
CA PHE A 431 -5.99 -8.31 8.79
C PHE A 431 -4.58 -8.43 9.40
N LEU A 432 -3.75 -9.33 8.86
CA LEU A 432 -2.34 -9.54 9.22
C LEU A 432 -2.12 -10.11 10.63
N PHE A 433 -3.11 -10.76 11.22
CA PHE A 433 -2.93 -11.55 12.46
C PHE A 433 -2.78 -13.03 12.09
N THR A 434 -1.55 -13.52 12.06
CA THR A 434 -1.21 -14.89 11.62
C THR A 434 -0.60 -15.72 12.76
N GLY A 435 -0.70 -17.04 12.67
CA GLY A 435 -0.09 -17.94 13.63
C GLY A 435 -0.52 -17.68 15.08
N ASP A 436 0.45 -17.40 15.94
CA ASP A 436 0.24 -17.17 17.37
C ASP A 436 -0.22 -15.73 17.71
N ASP A 437 -0.15 -14.81 16.74
CA ASP A 437 -0.61 -13.43 16.96
C ASP A 437 -2.07 -13.34 17.38
N VAL A 438 -2.90 -14.28 16.93
CA VAL A 438 -4.33 -14.33 17.26
C VAL A 438 -4.61 -14.53 18.76
N PHE A 439 -3.61 -15.01 19.51
CA PHE A 439 -3.71 -15.26 20.96
C PHE A 439 -3.12 -14.11 21.80
N LYS A 440 -2.63 -13.03 21.18
CA LYS A 440 -2.21 -11.83 21.90
C LYS A 440 -3.39 -11.19 22.61
N LEU A 441 -3.15 -10.63 23.80
CA LEU A 441 -4.18 -9.88 24.53
C LEU A 441 -4.41 -8.52 23.87
N ILE A 442 -5.67 -8.10 23.81
CA ILE A 442 -6.05 -6.82 23.16
C ILE A 442 -5.39 -5.62 23.84
N LYS A 443 -5.17 -5.67 25.16
CA LYS A 443 -4.44 -4.60 25.89
C LYS A 443 -3.00 -4.40 25.42
N ASP A 444 -2.35 -5.45 24.95
CA ASP A 444 -0.95 -5.44 24.52
C ASP A 444 -0.77 -4.95 23.07
N LEU A 445 -1.88 -4.74 22.36
CA LEU A 445 -1.89 -4.27 20.99
C LEU A 445 -1.69 -2.75 20.89
N SER A 446 -1.02 -2.32 19.82
CA SER A 446 -0.97 -0.91 19.42
C SER A 446 -2.36 -0.40 19.02
N GLY A 447 -2.54 0.93 18.95
CA GLY A 447 -3.80 1.54 18.48
C GLY A 447 -4.22 1.06 17.09
N GLY A 448 -3.29 0.97 16.15
CA GLY A 448 -3.55 0.47 14.80
C GLY A 448 -3.92 -1.02 14.75
N GLU A 449 -3.31 -1.86 15.60
CA GLU A 449 -3.69 -3.27 15.70
C GLU A 449 -5.08 -3.44 16.29
N ARG A 450 -5.43 -2.67 17.34
CA ARG A 450 -6.80 -2.65 17.87
C ARG A 450 -7.82 -2.22 16.82
N GLY A 451 -7.50 -1.22 16.01
CA GLY A 451 -8.33 -0.81 14.87
C GLY A 451 -8.56 -1.95 13.88
N ARG A 452 -7.52 -2.70 13.52
CA ARG A 452 -7.64 -3.88 12.65
C ARG A 452 -8.52 -4.99 13.25
N VAL A 453 -8.39 -5.27 14.55
CA VAL A 453 -9.26 -6.23 15.24
C VAL A 453 -10.72 -5.77 15.23
N SER A 454 -10.98 -4.49 15.50
CA SER A 454 -12.33 -3.92 15.47
C SER A 454 -12.94 -3.98 14.08
N LEU A 455 -12.15 -3.71 13.04
CA LEU A 455 -12.58 -3.87 11.64
C LEU A 455 -12.84 -5.34 11.29
N ALA A 456 -11.97 -6.27 11.69
CA ALA A 456 -12.20 -7.70 11.49
C ALA A 456 -13.50 -8.17 12.17
N LYS A 457 -13.78 -7.68 13.39
CA LYS A 457 -15.02 -7.93 14.11
C LYS A 457 -16.24 -7.40 13.36
N LEU A 458 -16.16 -6.16 12.86
CA LEU A 458 -17.23 -5.56 12.06
C LEU A 458 -17.47 -6.33 10.75
N MET A 459 -16.41 -6.79 10.08
CA MET A 459 -16.50 -7.57 8.85
C MET A 459 -17.25 -8.90 9.03
N LEU A 460 -17.24 -9.43 10.24
CA LEU A 460 -17.96 -10.66 10.60
C LEU A 460 -19.40 -10.40 11.08
N SER A 461 -19.82 -9.13 11.22
CA SER A 461 -21.14 -8.77 11.81
C SER A 461 -22.34 -9.08 10.92
N GLU A 462 -22.14 -9.47 9.66
CA GLU A 462 -23.22 -9.76 8.71
C GLU A 462 -24.24 -8.61 8.53
N ALA A 463 -23.88 -7.40 8.95
CA ALA A 463 -24.71 -6.20 8.81
C ALA A 463 -24.93 -5.86 7.33
N ASN A 464 -26.07 -5.24 7.00
CA ASN A 464 -26.38 -4.78 5.64
C ASN A 464 -26.31 -3.25 5.47
N LEU A 465 -26.14 -2.51 6.57
CA LEU A 465 -25.77 -1.10 6.60
C LEU A 465 -24.54 -0.94 7.49
N LEU A 466 -23.41 -0.57 6.92
CA LEU A 466 -22.20 -0.24 7.66
C LEU A 466 -22.08 1.27 7.83
N ILE A 467 -21.84 1.71 9.06
CA ILE A 467 -21.56 3.11 9.41
C ILE A 467 -20.15 3.15 9.97
N LEU A 468 -19.24 3.88 9.30
CA LEU A 468 -17.83 3.93 9.66
C LEU A 468 -17.39 5.37 9.97
N ASP A 469 -16.83 5.59 11.15
CA ASP A 469 -16.26 6.87 11.55
C ASP A 469 -14.73 6.83 11.51
N GLU A 470 -14.12 7.49 10.51
CA GLU A 470 -12.69 7.56 10.24
C GLU A 470 -11.99 6.18 10.25
N PRO A 471 -12.45 5.20 9.44
CA PRO A 471 -11.96 3.83 9.51
C PRO A 471 -10.50 3.66 9.03
N THR A 472 -9.95 4.66 8.35
CA THR A 472 -8.59 4.65 7.82
C THR A 472 -7.54 5.20 8.79
N ASN A 473 -7.97 5.82 9.91
CA ASN A 473 -7.06 6.39 10.90
C ASN A 473 -6.22 5.30 11.57
N HIS A 474 -4.94 5.56 11.75
CA HIS A 474 -3.96 4.67 12.36
C HIS A 474 -3.70 3.35 11.60
N LEU A 475 -4.33 3.14 10.43
CA LEU A 475 -4.03 2.00 9.58
C LEU A 475 -2.81 2.29 8.70
N ASP A 476 -1.94 1.29 8.55
CA ASP A 476 -0.89 1.35 7.56
C ASP A 476 -1.45 1.17 6.13
N MET A 477 -0.61 1.45 5.13
CA MET A 477 -1.04 1.45 3.72
C MET A 477 -1.58 0.09 3.27
N VAL A 478 -1.03 -1.01 3.78
CA VAL A 478 -1.48 -2.38 3.45
C VAL A 478 -2.85 -2.64 4.06
N SER A 479 -3.04 -2.30 5.33
CA SER A 479 -4.34 -2.45 6.02
C SER A 479 -5.43 -1.58 5.39
N LYS A 480 -5.08 -0.36 4.95
CA LYS A 480 -5.99 0.51 4.19
C LYS A 480 -6.44 -0.15 2.89
N GLU A 481 -5.51 -0.73 2.13
CA GLU A 481 -5.82 -1.39 0.86
C GLU A 481 -6.73 -2.62 1.03
N ILE A 482 -6.50 -3.41 2.08
CA ILE A 482 -7.36 -4.53 2.43
C ILE A 482 -8.77 -4.04 2.74
N LEU A 483 -8.91 -3.00 3.55
CA LEU A 483 -10.20 -2.38 3.88
C LEU A 483 -10.90 -1.82 2.62
N GLU A 484 -10.18 -1.07 1.78
CA GLU A 484 -10.70 -0.53 0.53
C GLU A 484 -11.27 -1.63 -0.36
N ASN A 485 -10.50 -2.69 -0.60
CA ASN A 485 -10.93 -3.81 -1.45
C ASN A 485 -12.14 -4.54 -0.85
N ALA A 486 -12.19 -4.73 0.46
CA ALA A 486 -13.33 -5.33 1.14
C ALA A 486 -14.60 -4.49 0.98
N LEU A 487 -14.50 -3.16 1.16
CA LEU A 487 -15.64 -2.25 1.05
C LEU A 487 -16.07 -1.99 -0.41
N ILE A 488 -15.16 -2.04 -1.37
CA ILE A 488 -15.51 -1.98 -2.81
C ILE A 488 -16.36 -3.17 -3.20
N ASN A 489 -16.03 -4.37 -2.70
CA ASN A 489 -16.74 -5.60 -3.01
C ASN A 489 -17.96 -5.85 -2.10
N TYR A 490 -18.21 -4.99 -1.10
CA TYR A 490 -19.36 -5.12 -0.22
C TYR A 490 -20.66 -4.82 -0.95
N GLU A 491 -21.60 -5.76 -0.90
CA GLU A 491 -22.90 -5.68 -1.57
C GLU A 491 -23.97 -4.92 -0.76
N GLY A 492 -23.70 -4.61 0.50
CA GLY A 492 -24.58 -3.83 1.38
C GLY A 492 -24.44 -2.32 1.14
N THR A 493 -25.06 -1.56 2.03
CA THR A 493 -25.05 -0.09 2.03
C THR A 493 -23.97 0.43 2.97
N LEU A 494 -23.26 1.47 2.57
CA LEU A 494 -22.16 2.05 3.32
C LEU A 494 -22.36 3.55 3.53
N LEU A 495 -22.25 3.98 4.79
CA LEU A 495 -22.16 5.39 5.17
C LEU A 495 -20.87 5.59 5.96
N PHE A 496 -20.01 6.52 5.54
CA PHE A 496 -18.75 6.71 6.23
C PHE A 496 -18.28 8.16 6.25
N VAL A 497 -17.52 8.48 7.30
CA VAL A 497 -16.75 9.72 7.42
C VAL A 497 -15.29 9.36 7.20
N SER A 498 -14.57 10.10 6.36
CA SER A 498 -13.13 9.97 6.21
C SER A 498 -12.49 11.26 5.70
N HIS A 499 -11.24 11.48 6.09
CA HIS A 499 -10.36 12.51 5.54
C HIS A 499 -9.35 11.95 4.53
N ASP A 500 -9.36 10.64 4.31
CA ASP A 500 -8.50 9.97 3.34
C ASP A 500 -9.09 10.10 1.93
N ARG A 501 -8.55 11.03 1.14
CA ARG A 501 -9.01 11.35 -0.21
C ARG A 501 -8.95 10.17 -1.16
N TYR A 502 -7.91 9.33 -1.02
CA TYR A 502 -7.73 8.14 -1.84
C TYR A 502 -8.80 7.09 -1.52
N PHE A 503 -9.07 6.87 -0.24
CA PHE A 503 -10.12 5.98 0.23
C PHE A 503 -11.51 6.43 -0.26
N ILE A 504 -11.84 7.73 -0.09
CA ILE A 504 -13.10 8.29 -0.57
C ILE A 504 -13.25 8.08 -2.07
N ASN A 505 -12.20 8.39 -2.84
CA ASN A 505 -12.22 8.29 -4.30
C ASN A 505 -12.46 6.87 -4.81
N ARG A 506 -11.93 5.86 -4.11
CA ARG A 506 -12.09 4.44 -4.47
C ARG A 506 -13.41 3.82 -4.04
N VAL A 507 -13.94 4.23 -2.90
CA VAL A 507 -15.07 3.54 -2.26
C VAL A 507 -16.39 4.29 -2.46
N ALA A 508 -16.39 5.64 -2.40
CA ALA A 508 -17.61 6.42 -2.48
C ALA A 508 -18.21 6.44 -3.88
N THR A 509 -19.52 6.25 -3.94
CA THR A 509 -20.34 6.50 -5.14
C THR A 509 -21.08 7.83 -5.05
N ARG A 510 -21.15 8.39 -3.83
CA ARG A 510 -21.86 9.63 -3.53
C ARG A 510 -21.18 10.32 -2.35
N ILE A 511 -21.12 11.66 -2.37
CA ILE A 511 -20.51 12.48 -1.34
C ILE A 511 -21.52 13.50 -0.82
N GLU A 512 -21.59 13.63 0.51
CA GLU A 512 -22.28 14.70 1.21
C GLU A 512 -21.26 15.61 1.90
N ASP A 513 -21.14 16.86 1.45
CA ASP A 513 -20.22 17.84 2.03
C ASP A 513 -20.92 18.75 3.02
N LEU A 514 -20.48 18.72 4.28
CA LEU A 514 -21.00 19.57 5.34
C LEU A 514 -20.26 20.91 5.33
N THR A 515 -20.86 21.88 4.62
CA THR A 515 -20.32 23.22 4.45
C THR A 515 -21.36 24.25 4.94
N ASN A 516 -20.91 25.23 5.75
CA ASN A 516 -21.77 26.30 6.30
C ASN A 516 -23.05 25.77 6.97
N ARG A 517 -22.97 24.69 7.75
CA ARG A 517 -24.05 24.02 8.49
C ARG A 517 -25.06 23.24 7.64
N HIS A 518 -24.91 23.22 6.31
CA HIS A 518 -25.76 22.48 5.38
C HIS A 518 -25.01 21.37 4.68
N PHE A 519 -25.72 20.32 4.28
CA PHE A 519 -25.20 19.22 3.50
C PHE A 519 -25.43 19.46 2.02
N LEU A 520 -24.35 19.40 1.23
CA LEU A 520 -24.38 19.51 -0.22
C LEU A 520 -24.09 18.15 -0.85
N ASN A 521 -24.99 17.71 -1.72
CA ASN A 521 -24.93 16.39 -2.36
C ASN A 521 -24.16 16.42 -3.68
N TYR A 522 -23.27 15.44 -3.85
CA TYR A 522 -22.48 15.20 -5.06
C TYR A 522 -22.62 13.74 -5.47
N ASN A 523 -23.25 13.47 -6.61
CA ASN A 523 -23.46 12.11 -7.13
C ASN A 523 -22.24 11.62 -7.91
N GLY A 524 -21.16 11.29 -7.20
CA GLY A 524 -19.89 10.84 -7.76
C GLY A 524 -18.84 10.58 -6.70
N ASN A 525 -17.63 10.29 -7.15
CA ASN A 525 -16.46 10.09 -6.31
C ASN A 525 -15.77 11.43 -5.94
N TYR A 526 -14.59 11.34 -5.31
CA TYR A 526 -13.86 12.54 -4.86
C TYR A 526 -13.39 13.42 -6.01
N ASP A 527 -13.01 12.86 -7.16
CA ASP A 527 -12.60 13.63 -8.35
C ASP A 527 -13.79 14.44 -8.90
N TYR A 528 -14.97 13.81 -8.97
CA TYR A 528 -16.21 14.49 -9.36
C TYR A 528 -16.57 15.62 -8.39
N TYR A 529 -16.40 15.39 -7.09
CA TYR A 529 -16.62 16.40 -6.07
C TYR A 529 -15.72 17.63 -6.31
N LEU A 530 -14.41 17.42 -6.53
CA LEU A 530 -13.47 18.52 -6.79
C LEU A 530 -13.84 19.32 -8.05
N GLU A 531 -14.30 18.64 -9.10
CA GLU A 531 -14.71 19.31 -10.34
C GLU A 531 -15.97 20.17 -10.16
N LYS A 532 -16.92 19.72 -9.34
CA LYS A 532 -18.24 20.34 -9.22
C LYS A 532 -18.41 21.23 -7.99
N LYS A 533 -17.48 21.21 -7.05
CA LYS A 533 -17.58 21.90 -5.75
C LYS A 533 -17.95 23.37 -5.90
N GLU A 534 -17.17 24.14 -6.64
CA GLU A 534 -17.37 25.57 -6.81
C GLU A 534 -18.74 25.90 -7.43
N TYR A 535 -19.16 25.09 -8.40
CA TYR A 535 -20.44 25.27 -9.07
C TYR A 535 -21.64 24.99 -8.15
N VAL A 536 -21.59 23.89 -7.38
CA VAL A 536 -22.68 23.49 -6.48
C VAL A 536 -22.78 24.44 -5.31
N GLU A 537 -21.65 24.84 -4.69
CA GLU A 537 -21.60 25.83 -3.62
C GLU A 537 -22.15 27.20 -4.09
N ALA A 538 -21.72 27.68 -5.24
CA ALA A 538 -22.22 28.94 -5.79
C ALA A 538 -23.73 28.88 -6.11
N SER A 539 -24.22 27.76 -6.62
CA SER A 539 -25.64 27.55 -6.90
C SER A 539 -26.49 27.52 -5.64
N PHE A 540 -25.98 26.91 -4.56
CA PHE A 540 -26.72 26.75 -3.30
C PHE A 540 -26.71 28.04 -2.47
N PHE A 541 -25.56 28.70 -2.33
CA PHE A 541 -25.41 29.90 -1.48
C PHE A 541 -25.65 31.20 -2.24
N GLY A 542 -25.88 31.15 -3.55
CA GLY A 542 -26.18 32.36 -4.36
C GLY A 542 -24.97 33.29 -4.55
N THR A 543 -23.74 32.80 -4.35
CA THR A 543 -22.52 33.59 -4.59
C THR A 543 -22.26 33.64 -6.09
N PRO A 544 -22.01 34.82 -6.70
CA PRO A 544 -21.65 34.89 -8.12
C PRO A 544 -20.33 34.11 -8.33
N LEU A 545 -20.34 33.21 -9.31
CA LEU A 545 -19.11 32.59 -9.81
C LEU A 545 -18.18 33.74 -10.18
N SER A 546 -17.01 33.84 -9.56
CA SER A 546 -15.98 34.79 -9.98
C SER A 546 -15.59 34.44 -11.41
N ASP A 547 -15.99 35.28 -12.37
CA ASP A 547 -15.58 35.19 -13.77
C ASP A 547 -14.04 35.23 -13.85
N SER A 548 -13.40 34.10 -13.76
CA SER A 548 -11.97 33.93 -14.06
C SER A 548 -11.68 33.92 -15.57
N SER A 549 -12.61 34.47 -16.40
CA SER A 549 -12.47 34.55 -17.87
C SER A 549 -12.13 35.93 -18.40
N SER A 550 -11.64 36.89 -17.57
CA SER A 550 -11.16 38.19 -18.07
C SER A 550 -9.88 38.66 -17.40
N ALA A 551 -8.79 37.91 -17.63
CA ALA A 551 -7.43 38.45 -17.54
C ALA A 551 -6.59 37.84 -18.67
N SER A 552 -6.94 38.19 -19.91
CA SER A 552 -6.02 38.04 -21.05
C SER A 552 -4.99 39.19 -20.96
N GLY A 553 -3.88 38.90 -20.31
CA GLY A 553 -2.73 39.78 -20.17
C GLY A 553 -1.51 38.99 -19.78
N SER A 554 -0.81 38.44 -20.80
CA SER A 554 0.61 38.01 -20.78
C SER A 554 1.14 37.32 -19.52
N MET A 555 1.01 36.00 -19.47
CA MET A 555 2.08 35.04 -19.15
C MET A 555 1.67 33.67 -19.63
N ALA A 556 2.07 33.34 -20.85
CA ALA A 556 2.02 31.97 -21.36
C ALA A 556 3.08 31.15 -20.60
N GLY A 557 2.63 30.22 -19.78
CA GLY A 557 3.53 29.31 -19.09
C GLY A 557 2.78 28.47 -18.06
N ASN A 558 2.47 27.24 -18.42
CA ASN A 558 2.12 26.15 -17.53
C ASN A 558 0.77 26.16 -16.78
N SER A 559 -0.32 25.97 -17.49
CA SER A 559 -1.57 25.49 -16.88
C SER A 559 -2.24 24.32 -17.64
N LYS A 560 -1.47 23.53 -18.37
CA LYS A 560 -1.97 22.32 -19.05
C LYS A 560 -1.51 20.98 -18.44
N VAL A 561 -0.96 20.99 -17.22
CA VAL A 561 -0.43 19.76 -16.60
C VAL A 561 -1.42 19.11 -15.62
N ASN A 562 -2.44 19.83 -15.13
CA ASN A 562 -3.27 19.33 -14.02
C ASN A 562 -4.49 18.47 -14.41
N SER A 563 -4.87 18.37 -15.67
CA SER A 563 -5.98 17.49 -16.06
C SER A 563 -5.56 16.12 -16.62
N SER A 564 -4.26 15.95 -16.92
CA SER A 564 -3.73 14.67 -17.41
C SER A 564 -3.15 13.78 -16.30
N ILE A 565 -2.85 14.32 -15.12
CA ILE A 565 -2.27 13.56 -14.00
C ILE A 565 -3.33 12.72 -13.29
N GLY A 566 -4.55 13.21 -13.12
CA GLY A 566 -5.64 12.43 -12.55
C GLY A 566 -5.99 11.18 -13.35
N ASN A 567 -5.97 11.27 -14.67
CA ASN A 567 -6.27 10.14 -15.55
C ASN A 567 -5.10 9.13 -15.70
N ALA A 568 -3.85 9.56 -15.50
CA ALA A 568 -2.70 8.67 -15.57
C ALA A 568 -2.60 7.78 -14.33
N ILE A 569 -2.96 8.29 -13.14
CA ILE A 569 -2.99 7.52 -11.88
C ILE A 569 -4.07 6.42 -11.96
N TYR A 570 -5.21 6.70 -12.61
CA TYR A 570 -6.29 5.72 -12.74
C TYR A 570 -5.97 4.54 -13.68
N THR A 571 -5.12 4.75 -14.69
CA THR A 571 -4.76 3.70 -15.65
C THR A 571 -3.62 2.81 -15.20
N SER A 572 -2.79 3.25 -14.26
CA SER A 572 -1.65 2.45 -13.78
C SER A 572 -1.97 1.58 -12.56
N LEU A 573 -2.97 1.96 -11.74
CA LEU A 573 -3.39 1.20 -10.57
C LEU A 573 -4.56 0.24 -10.84
N SER A 574 -5.35 0.48 -11.88
CA SER A 574 -6.24 -0.53 -12.44
C SER A 574 -5.44 -1.37 -13.42
N GLY A 575 -4.79 -2.40 -12.95
CA GLY A 575 -4.30 -3.47 -13.80
C GLY A 575 -5.46 -3.95 -14.66
N LYS A 576 -5.56 -3.43 -15.89
CA LYS A 576 -6.36 -4.07 -16.91
C LYS A 576 -5.75 -5.44 -17.14
N GLY A 577 -6.22 -6.41 -16.40
CA GLY A 577 -6.25 -7.74 -16.92
C GLY A 577 -7.02 -7.65 -18.22
N ASN A 578 -6.32 -7.74 -19.34
CA ASN A 578 -6.89 -8.01 -20.62
C ASN A 578 -7.59 -9.37 -20.53
N TYR A 579 -8.83 -9.35 -20.05
CA TYR A 579 -9.74 -10.39 -20.43
C TYR A 579 -10.04 -10.13 -21.92
N ILE A 580 -9.33 -10.85 -22.76
CA ILE A 580 -9.79 -11.15 -24.12
C ILE A 580 -11.13 -11.84 -23.90
N LYS A 581 -12.21 -11.13 -24.08
CA LYS A 581 -13.49 -11.72 -24.39
C LYS A 581 -13.31 -12.34 -25.78
N GLU A 582 -12.96 -13.60 -25.83
CA GLU A 582 -13.32 -14.42 -26.96
C GLU A 582 -14.85 -14.45 -26.97
N GLU A 583 -15.42 -13.68 -27.87
CA GLU A 583 -16.78 -13.89 -28.33
C GLU A 583 -16.80 -15.28 -28.97
N VAL A 584 -17.30 -16.25 -28.25
CA VAL A 584 -17.73 -17.53 -28.79
C VAL A 584 -18.96 -17.24 -29.62
N THR A 585 -18.75 -16.97 -30.89
CA THR A 585 -19.81 -17.07 -31.88
C THR A 585 -20.09 -18.54 -32.08
N ASP A 586 -21.24 -18.96 -31.58
CA ASP A 586 -21.91 -20.20 -31.88
C ASP A 586 -22.10 -20.28 -33.42
N SER A 587 -21.31 -21.09 -34.09
CA SER A 587 -21.61 -21.58 -35.42
C SER A 587 -21.61 -23.12 -35.40
N HIS A 588 -22.80 -23.65 -35.19
CA HIS A 588 -23.10 -25.03 -35.52
C HIS A 588 -22.57 -25.39 -36.90
N ARG A 589 -21.62 -26.30 -36.94
CA ARG A 589 -21.50 -27.20 -38.11
C ARG A 589 -21.30 -28.62 -37.63
N LYS A 590 -22.41 -29.35 -37.58
CA LYS A 590 -22.43 -30.80 -37.66
C LYS A 590 -21.69 -31.24 -38.92
N SER A 591 -20.64 -32.01 -38.79
CA SER A 591 -20.19 -32.92 -39.82
C SER A 591 -20.08 -34.31 -39.21
N SER A 592 -21.15 -35.05 -39.45
CA SER A 592 -21.18 -36.48 -39.32
C SER A 592 -20.26 -37.10 -40.38
N ILE A 593 -19.26 -37.82 -39.98
CA ILE A 593 -18.57 -38.78 -40.84
C ILE A 593 -18.88 -40.18 -40.28
N THR A 594 -19.93 -40.77 -40.79
CA THR A 594 -20.19 -42.20 -40.77
C THR A 594 -19.32 -42.82 -41.81
N GLY A 595 -18.25 -43.48 -41.41
CA GLY A 595 -17.50 -44.46 -42.25
C GLY A 595 -17.96 -45.82 -41.89
N SER A 596 -18.92 -46.35 -42.63
CA SER A 596 -19.30 -47.74 -42.58
C SER A 596 -18.29 -48.56 -43.37
N PHE A 597 -17.62 -49.50 -42.72
CA PHE A 597 -17.07 -50.67 -43.42
C PHE A 597 -17.99 -51.84 -43.14
N LYS A 598 -18.67 -52.27 -44.20
CA LYS A 598 -19.30 -53.56 -44.35
C LYS A 598 -18.26 -54.56 -44.88
N ASP A 599 -18.14 -55.66 -44.25
CA ASP A 599 -17.88 -57.00 -44.81
C ASP A 599 -18.57 -57.95 -43.91
N GLY A 600 -19.35 -58.74 -44.31
CA GLY A 600 -19.62 -59.65 -45.32
C GLY A 600 -19.72 -61.00 -44.63
N ALA A 601 -20.99 -61.50 -44.52
CA ALA A 601 -21.40 -62.88 -44.26
C ALA A 601 -20.95 -63.45 -42.87
N GLY A 602 -21.82 -63.72 -41.94
CA GLY A 602 -22.95 -64.59 -41.96
C GLY A 602 -22.83 -65.66 -40.89
N ASN A 603 -23.65 -65.47 -39.83
CA ASN A 603 -24.25 -66.50 -38.94
C ASN A 603 -23.42 -67.23 -37.84
N PRO A 604 -24.11 -67.47 -36.74
CA PRO A 604 -23.51 -67.93 -35.47
C PRO A 604 -23.65 -69.43 -35.31
N VAL A 605 -22.67 -70.05 -34.63
CA VAL A 605 -22.91 -71.33 -33.97
C VAL A 605 -22.22 -71.37 -32.59
N ALA A 606 -23.02 -71.65 -31.64
CA ALA A 606 -22.59 -72.05 -30.27
C ALA A 606 -21.92 -73.40 -30.26
N GLY A 607 -20.98 -73.57 -29.35
CA GLY A 607 -20.45 -74.93 -29.07
C GLY A 607 -19.30 -74.93 -28.08
N ALA A 608 -19.61 -75.38 -26.86
CA ALA A 608 -18.63 -75.71 -25.85
C ALA A 608 -17.79 -76.89 -26.30
N GLY A 609 -16.54 -77.05 -25.81
CA GLY A 609 -15.80 -78.27 -25.84
C GLY A 609 -14.30 -78.10 -25.71
N GLU A 610 -13.83 -78.30 -24.52
CA GLU A 610 -12.64 -79.10 -24.09
C GLU A 610 -11.43 -79.32 -25.02
N ILE A 611 -10.26 -78.91 -24.49
CA ILE A 611 -8.98 -79.59 -24.40
C ILE A 611 -8.41 -80.13 -25.74
N ALA A 612 -7.26 -79.55 -26.13
CA ALA A 612 -6.08 -80.35 -26.47
C ALA A 612 -4.81 -79.53 -26.53
N ALA A 613 -3.83 -79.89 -25.77
CA ALA A 613 -2.46 -79.51 -25.91
C ALA A 613 -1.92 -79.86 -27.30
N GLY A 614 -1.40 -78.83 -28.00
CA GLY A 614 -0.66 -79.01 -29.23
C GLY A 614 0.64 -78.17 -29.12
N SER A 615 1.69 -78.80 -28.77
CA SER A 615 3.07 -78.34 -28.76
C SER A 615 3.54 -78.14 -30.19
N ASP A 616 3.48 -76.92 -30.72
CA ASP A 616 4.35 -76.57 -31.82
C ASP A 616 5.73 -76.20 -31.27
N ALA A 617 6.54 -77.20 -31.11
CA ALA A 617 7.98 -77.09 -30.91
C ALA A 617 8.58 -76.54 -32.20
N LEU A 618 8.82 -75.24 -32.26
CA LEU A 618 9.71 -74.62 -33.25
C LEU A 618 10.98 -75.46 -33.40
N SER A 619 11.34 -75.76 -34.64
CA SER A 619 12.55 -76.56 -34.91
C SER A 619 13.78 -75.88 -34.32
N ALA A 620 14.77 -76.58 -33.89
CA ALA A 620 16.00 -76.03 -33.33
C ALA A 620 16.66 -74.93 -34.20
N LYS A 621 16.39 -75.02 -35.50
CA LYS A 621 16.88 -74.07 -36.50
C LYS A 621 16.09 -72.73 -36.48
N GLU A 622 14.79 -72.79 -36.31
CA GLU A 622 13.92 -71.56 -36.15
C GLU A 622 14.15 -70.85 -34.83
N LYS A 623 14.35 -71.62 -33.75
CA LYS A 623 14.75 -71.07 -32.46
C LYS A 623 16.08 -70.31 -32.53
N TRP A 624 17.08 -70.91 -33.20
CA TRP A 624 18.39 -70.35 -33.37
C TRP A 624 18.34 -69.04 -34.25
N GLU A 625 17.52 -69.06 -35.32
CA GLU A 625 17.30 -67.83 -36.14
C GLU A 625 16.58 -66.73 -35.39
N LEU A 626 15.58 -67.06 -34.54
CA LEU A 626 14.87 -66.08 -33.68
C LEU A 626 15.82 -65.53 -32.60
N ASP A 627 16.64 -66.37 -31.95
CA ASP A 627 17.63 -65.88 -30.96
C ASP A 627 18.70 -65.02 -31.62
N LYS A 628 19.09 -65.32 -32.87
CA LYS A 628 20.03 -64.51 -33.62
C LYS A 628 19.44 -63.14 -34.00
N GLN A 629 18.16 -63.11 -34.39
CA GLN A 629 17.44 -61.88 -34.67
C GLN A 629 17.26 -61.04 -33.42
N ARG A 630 16.89 -61.66 -32.28
CA ARG A 630 16.81 -60.96 -30.98
C ARG A 630 18.16 -60.38 -30.58
N ALA A 631 19.23 -61.14 -30.64
CA ALA A 631 20.56 -60.66 -30.30
C ALA A 631 21.05 -59.53 -31.24
N ALA A 632 20.63 -59.54 -32.51
CA ALA A 632 20.92 -58.43 -33.44
C ALA A 632 20.11 -57.16 -33.12
N GLN A 633 18.84 -57.29 -32.77
CA GLN A 633 17.99 -56.18 -32.34
C GLN A 633 18.48 -55.58 -31.02
N GLU A 634 18.81 -56.40 -30.05
CA GLU A 634 19.37 -55.96 -28.76
C GLU A 634 20.69 -55.17 -28.94
N ARG A 635 21.58 -55.62 -29.83
CA ARG A 635 22.83 -54.92 -30.16
C ARG A 635 22.55 -53.55 -30.83
N LYS A 636 21.52 -53.47 -31.70
CA LYS A 636 21.14 -52.22 -32.35
C LYS A 636 20.57 -51.24 -31.35
N LEU A 637 19.66 -51.65 -30.49
CA LEU A 637 19.09 -50.82 -29.42
C LEU A 637 20.18 -50.29 -28.48
N LYS A 638 21.12 -51.16 -28.05
CA LYS A 638 22.25 -50.73 -27.21
C LYS A 638 23.17 -49.74 -27.92
N ALA A 639 23.37 -49.85 -29.23
CA ALA A 639 24.19 -48.93 -30.03
C ALA A 639 23.47 -47.57 -30.21
N ASP A 640 22.15 -47.56 -30.39
CA ASP A 640 21.35 -46.35 -30.53
C ASP A 640 21.23 -45.60 -29.17
N ILE A 641 21.05 -46.29 -28.07
CA ILE A 641 21.12 -45.72 -26.71
C ILE A 641 22.49 -45.08 -26.47
N ALA A 642 23.60 -45.77 -26.81
CA ALA A 642 24.93 -45.23 -26.61
C ALA A 642 25.21 -43.96 -27.44
N LYS A 643 24.60 -43.81 -28.63
CA LYS A 643 24.70 -42.59 -29.45
C LYS A 643 23.95 -41.41 -28.82
N ILE A 644 22.74 -41.67 -28.30
CA ILE A 644 21.96 -40.63 -27.64
C ILE A 644 22.67 -40.19 -26.33
N GLU A 645 23.17 -41.13 -25.54
CA GLU A 645 23.93 -40.82 -24.33
C GLU A 645 25.13 -39.93 -24.63
N LYS A 646 25.86 -40.24 -25.73
CA LYS A 646 27.01 -39.40 -26.13
C LYS A 646 26.58 -38.01 -26.53
N ARG A 647 25.44 -37.85 -27.25
CA ARG A 647 24.94 -36.54 -27.66
C ARG A 647 24.47 -35.72 -26.47
N ILE A 648 23.82 -36.34 -25.50
CA ILE A 648 23.43 -35.65 -24.23
C ILE A 648 24.67 -35.16 -23.50
N GLU A 649 25.77 -35.96 -23.43
CA GLU A 649 27.05 -35.53 -22.80
C GLU A 649 27.66 -34.33 -23.55
N GLU A 650 27.55 -34.26 -24.88
CA GLU A 650 28.04 -33.12 -25.68
C GLU A 650 27.21 -31.85 -25.41
N ILE A 651 25.89 -31.98 -25.29
CA ILE A 651 24.97 -30.85 -24.99
C ILE A 651 25.23 -30.33 -23.58
N GLU A 652 25.33 -31.23 -22.57
CA GLU A 652 25.61 -30.85 -21.18
C GLU A 652 26.97 -30.10 -21.06
N ALA A 653 27.98 -30.58 -21.81
CA ALA A 653 29.29 -29.91 -21.83
C ALA A 653 29.26 -28.53 -22.53
N ARG A 654 28.38 -28.32 -23.52
CA ARG A 654 28.22 -27.02 -24.20
C ARG A 654 27.42 -26.05 -23.33
N ASP A 655 26.35 -26.53 -22.67
CA ASP A 655 25.52 -25.76 -21.76
C ASP A 655 26.36 -25.20 -20.59
N ALA A 656 27.19 -26.04 -19.97
CA ALA A 656 28.12 -25.61 -18.93
C ALA A 656 29.10 -24.50 -19.40
N LYS A 657 29.55 -24.55 -20.67
CA LYS A 657 30.41 -23.51 -21.24
C LYS A 657 29.64 -22.21 -21.50
N ILE A 658 28.39 -22.30 -21.94
CA ILE A 658 27.52 -21.13 -22.12
C ILE A 658 27.28 -20.43 -20.77
N ASP A 659 27.08 -21.20 -19.70
CA ASP A 659 26.94 -20.64 -18.35
C ASP A 659 28.22 -19.94 -17.88
N GLU A 660 29.40 -20.48 -18.17
CA GLU A 660 30.70 -19.81 -17.92
C GLU A 660 30.87 -18.53 -18.77
N GLU A 661 30.38 -18.54 -20.02
CA GLU A 661 30.45 -17.39 -20.91
C GLU A 661 29.49 -16.27 -20.49
N LEU A 662 28.28 -16.62 -20.01
CA LEU A 662 27.27 -15.67 -19.53
C LEU A 662 27.71 -14.90 -18.27
N VAL A 663 28.60 -15.44 -17.45
CA VAL A 663 29.15 -14.76 -16.25
C VAL A 663 30.23 -13.76 -16.58
N LYS A 664 30.79 -13.76 -17.81
CA LYS A 664 31.87 -12.82 -18.19
C LYS A 664 31.33 -11.40 -18.41
N GLU A 665 32.00 -10.41 -17.85
CA GLU A 665 31.65 -8.99 -17.89
C GLU A 665 31.49 -8.45 -19.32
N GLU A 666 32.26 -8.99 -20.27
CA GLU A 666 32.22 -8.64 -21.68
C GLU A 666 30.94 -9.12 -22.42
N VAL A 667 30.30 -10.15 -21.91
CA VAL A 667 29.05 -10.69 -22.48
C VAL A 667 27.85 -10.00 -21.83
N PHE A 668 27.93 -9.70 -20.54
CA PHE A 668 26.86 -9.04 -19.79
C PHE A 668 26.60 -7.59 -20.27
N THR A 669 27.63 -6.94 -20.85
CA THR A 669 27.53 -5.56 -21.39
C THR A 669 27.08 -5.51 -22.86
N ASP A 670 27.02 -6.65 -23.58
CA ASP A 670 26.57 -6.72 -24.96
C ASP A 670 25.23 -7.44 -25.11
N PRO A 671 24.11 -6.69 -25.29
CA PRO A 671 22.77 -7.26 -25.37
C PRO A 671 22.56 -8.26 -26.52
N LYS A 672 23.36 -8.15 -27.61
CA LYS A 672 23.26 -9.06 -28.75
C LYS A 672 23.87 -10.43 -28.45
N LYS A 673 25.06 -10.44 -27.86
CA LYS A 673 25.74 -11.67 -27.44
C LYS A 673 24.94 -12.40 -26.34
N LEU A 674 24.37 -11.65 -25.39
CA LEU A 674 23.53 -12.18 -24.33
C LEU A 674 22.29 -12.88 -24.93
N LEU A 675 21.66 -12.27 -25.92
CA LEU A 675 20.48 -12.85 -26.58
C LEU A 675 20.84 -14.09 -27.43
N GLU A 676 21.98 -14.08 -28.12
CA GLU A 676 22.47 -15.23 -28.91
C GLU A 676 22.76 -16.43 -28.01
N LEU A 677 23.50 -16.24 -26.92
CA LEU A 677 23.81 -17.32 -25.97
C LEU A 677 22.57 -17.87 -25.26
N ASN A 678 21.63 -17.03 -24.87
CA ASN A 678 20.36 -17.47 -24.28
C ASN A 678 19.49 -18.24 -25.28
N ASN A 679 19.49 -17.86 -26.57
CA ASN A 679 18.76 -18.61 -27.60
C ASN A 679 19.45 -19.94 -27.88
N GLU A 680 20.79 -20.00 -27.91
CA GLU A 680 21.56 -21.24 -28.03
C GLU A 680 21.29 -22.18 -26.85
N LYS A 681 21.30 -21.66 -25.61
CA LYS A 681 20.97 -22.43 -24.41
C LYS A 681 19.58 -23.05 -24.50
N LYS A 682 18.57 -22.24 -24.86
CA LYS A 682 17.20 -22.71 -24.99
C LYS A 682 17.02 -23.77 -26.08
N ALA A 683 17.76 -23.66 -27.18
CA ALA A 683 17.74 -24.66 -28.24
C ALA A 683 18.39 -25.98 -27.79
N LEU A 684 19.48 -25.90 -27.04
CA LEU A 684 20.16 -27.07 -26.46
C LEU A 684 19.30 -27.76 -25.38
N GLU A 685 18.58 -26.99 -24.55
CA GLU A 685 17.64 -27.52 -23.59
C GLU A 685 16.51 -28.31 -24.28
N SER A 686 15.92 -27.76 -25.34
CA SER A 686 14.87 -28.44 -26.13
C SER A 686 15.38 -29.71 -26.82
N GLU A 687 16.61 -29.68 -27.41
CA GLU A 687 17.25 -30.85 -28.00
C GLU A 687 17.52 -31.93 -26.94
N ASN A 688 17.93 -31.53 -25.75
CA ASN A 688 18.19 -32.45 -24.62
C ASN A 688 16.92 -33.14 -24.15
N GLU A 689 15.78 -32.41 -24.05
CA GLU A 689 14.48 -32.99 -23.69
C GLU A 689 14.04 -34.05 -24.73
N GLU A 690 14.11 -33.75 -26.03
CA GLU A 690 13.77 -34.71 -27.09
C GLU A 690 14.66 -35.95 -27.09
N LEU A 691 15.95 -35.79 -26.80
CA LEU A 691 16.90 -36.91 -26.70
C LEU A 691 16.65 -37.75 -25.47
N MET A 692 16.25 -37.15 -24.36
CA MET A 692 15.90 -37.86 -23.13
C MET A 692 14.62 -38.68 -23.33
N GLU A 693 13.59 -38.16 -24.01
CA GLU A 693 12.38 -38.94 -24.35
C GLU A 693 12.73 -40.14 -25.23
N LYS A 694 13.52 -39.95 -26.29
CA LYS A 694 13.98 -41.03 -27.16
C LYS A 694 14.85 -42.07 -26.43
N TRP A 695 15.68 -41.61 -25.50
CA TRP A 695 16.49 -42.50 -24.65
C TRP A 695 15.60 -43.35 -23.75
N GLU A 696 14.52 -42.77 -23.20
CA GLU A 696 13.55 -43.44 -22.34
C GLU A 696 12.78 -44.52 -23.13
N GLU A 697 12.28 -44.22 -24.34
CA GLU A 697 11.58 -45.16 -25.21
C GLU A 697 12.47 -46.36 -25.62
N LEU A 698 13.72 -46.07 -25.98
CA LEU A 698 14.65 -47.11 -26.37
C LEU A 698 15.13 -47.98 -25.17
N SER A 699 15.27 -47.35 -23.99
CA SER A 699 15.61 -48.05 -22.77
C SER A 699 14.48 -48.97 -22.31
N GLN A 700 13.25 -48.54 -22.40
CA GLN A 700 12.06 -49.32 -22.08
C GLN A 700 11.89 -50.47 -23.10
N SER A 701 12.11 -50.24 -24.39
CA SER A 701 12.15 -51.27 -25.43
C SER A 701 13.26 -52.29 -25.19
N LEU A 702 14.36 -51.94 -24.55
CA LEU A 702 15.44 -52.87 -24.20
C LEU A 702 15.14 -53.69 -22.95
N GLU A 703 14.30 -53.17 -22.03
CA GLU A 703 13.84 -53.90 -20.82
C GLU A 703 12.73 -54.91 -21.16
N ASP A 704 11.90 -54.62 -22.17
CA ASP A 704 10.84 -55.52 -22.65
C ASP A 704 11.38 -56.67 -23.51
N PHE A 705 12.69 -56.70 -23.85
CA PHE A 705 13.37 -57.68 -24.65
C PHE A 705 13.97 -58.82 -23.82
#